data_ad1e4e15767c0fcdc0489ac9bf1041f8
#
_entry.id   ad1e4e15767c0fcdc0489ac9bf1041f8
#
_cell.length_a   1.000
_cell.length_b   1.000
_cell.length_c   1.000
_cell.angle_alpha   90.00
_cell.angle_beta   90.00
_cell.angle_gamma   90.00
#
_symmetry.space_group_name_H-M   'P 1'
#
loop_
_entity.id
_entity.type
_entity.pdbx_description
1 polymer ?
#
loop_
_entity_poly.entity_id
_entity_poly.type
_entity_poly.pdbx_seq_one_letter_code
_entity_poly.pdbx_strand_id
1 'polypeptide(L)'
;MPKKRSGGGLSPTQQAAKFLGVSVLAGAVLAGIALPAVGALGLAAKGSVESFDELPANMKTPPLSQRTTILDADGGKIATVYSRDRTVVPLKDVSPYMQKAIVAIEDSRFYQHGAVDLKGVLRALNKNARSGEVAQGASTLTQQYVKNVFVEEAGDDPTKVAQATQQTIGRKIRELKYAIQVEEELGKKKILENYLNITFFGQQAYGVEAAAQRYFSKSAKDLNVQEAALLAGIVQSPSRYDPVNDEAEATKRRNIVLQRMAEVGDISRAQAAEAMKAPLGLKVSKPKNGCITAVKGAGFFCDYVRQVFLTDPVFGKTKEERAKVWNQGGLTVRTTLDPQAQKSAQRSIKEHVYKSDEVATAATIVQPGTGKILAMGQSRPYGVDIKNGETTLNLSVNDDMGGGMGYQPGSTFKPIVAAAALEDGMPANKVYSSPYQMAYPSPVSACDGKRWVNDSGNPAKLENENSSEVGPYDMKEATAKSVNTYYVQMISDIGICPVTTMAKKMGVERADGDKMPQVPSIALGTQEVSPLTMANGYATFASRGMYCTPVAIESVSQRVGDRKKSLEVPKSTCSRAMSEKTADTINTLLKGVVEDGTGSKAGLGSRPSAGKTGTTDERYAAWFVGYTPNMAGAVWVGDPAHKRKMSGITIGGQSYGKVFGGEVPGPIWRVMMSGALEGKPVEQFNDVHIPDGINRDRDKNRDDDRGDEDDNDNGGFIGGLVGGNNNGGGGGEPLPAPSFSIPEGFFRGQDNGGGNGNGGRFG
;
A
#
# COMPACT_ATOMS: atom_id res chain seq x y z
N MET A 1 -21.31 49.26 -11.23
CA MET A 1 -20.12 49.43 -12.08
C MET A 1 -18.88 49.49 -11.24
N PRO A 2 -18.00 48.51 -11.26
CA PRO A 2 -16.74 48.60 -10.53
C PRO A 2 -15.65 49.16 -11.46
N LYS A 3 -14.91 50.11 -10.92
CA LYS A 3 -13.79 50.81 -11.58
C LYS A 3 -12.66 49.81 -11.90
N LYS A 4 -12.30 49.72 -13.19
CA LYS A 4 -11.06 49.15 -13.67
C LYS A 4 -9.86 49.90 -13.07
N ARG A 5 -9.05 49.25 -12.26
CA ARG A 5 -7.68 49.71 -11.94
C ARG A 5 -6.82 49.46 -13.18
N SER A 6 -6.36 50.52 -13.82
CA SER A 6 -5.35 50.50 -14.84
C SER A 6 -4.01 50.06 -14.18
N GLY A 7 -3.48 48.91 -14.58
CA GLY A 7 -2.14 48.52 -14.27
C GLY A 7 -1.17 49.44 -15.01
N GLY A 8 -0.48 50.31 -14.28
CA GLY A 8 0.60 51.13 -14.82
C GLY A 8 1.79 50.29 -15.16
N GLY A 9 1.87 49.78 -16.40
CA GLY A 9 3.09 49.23 -16.96
C GLY A 9 4.12 50.35 -17.09
N LEU A 10 5.35 50.09 -16.65
CA LEU A 10 6.48 51.00 -16.79
C LEU A 10 6.64 51.41 -18.27
N SER A 11 6.89 52.71 -18.53
CA SER A 11 7.15 53.16 -19.88
C SER A 11 8.38 52.51 -20.52
N PRO A 12 8.44 52.35 -21.84
CA PRO A 12 9.62 51.75 -22.51
C PRO A 12 10.96 52.37 -22.09
N THR A 13 10.97 53.65 -21.77
CA THR A 13 12.16 54.37 -21.26
C THR A 13 12.50 53.99 -19.83
N GLN A 14 11.53 53.73 -18.96
CA GLN A 14 11.77 53.22 -17.61
C GLN A 14 12.20 51.77 -17.61
N GLN A 15 11.69 50.96 -18.55
CA GLN A 15 12.17 49.58 -18.76
C GLN A 15 13.60 49.58 -19.29
N ALA A 16 13.93 50.43 -20.23
CA ALA A 16 15.30 50.56 -20.74
C ALA A 16 16.28 51.06 -19.67
N ALA A 17 15.89 52.03 -18.82
CA ALA A 17 16.70 52.52 -17.70
C ALA A 17 16.88 51.44 -16.62
N LYS A 18 15.85 50.65 -16.27
CA LYS A 18 15.99 49.49 -15.40
C LYS A 18 16.89 48.41 -16.01
N PHE A 19 16.74 48.17 -17.29
CA PHE A 19 17.54 47.22 -18.04
C PHE A 19 19.03 47.61 -18.07
N LEU A 20 19.37 48.88 -18.34
CA LEU A 20 20.71 49.43 -18.25
C LEU A 20 21.30 49.33 -16.83
N GLY A 21 20.50 49.66 -15.81
CA GLY A 21 20.88 49.50 -14.41
C GLY A 21 21.18 48.06 -14.03
N VAL A 22 20.36 47.10 -14.48
CA VAL A 22 20.55 45.67 -14.26
C VAL A 22 21.77 45.12 -15.03
N SER A 23 22.00 45.61 -16.25
CA SER A 23 23.17 45.20 -17.08
C SER A 23 24.48 45.71 -16.50
N VAL A 24 24.53 46.92 -15.97
CA VAL A 24 25.68 47.46 -15.25
C VAL A 24 25.91 46.73 -13.93
N LEU A 25 24.85 46.37 -13.25
CA LEU A 25 24.88 45.55 -12.02
C LEU A 25 25.36 44.13 -12.27
N ALA A 26 24.83 43.48 -13.32
CA ALA A 26 25.28 42.16 -13.73
C ALA A 26 26.77 42.17 -14.14
N GLY A 27 27.20 43.22 -14.83
CA GLY A 27 28.60 43.43 -15.16
C GLY A 27 29.51 43.62 -13.93
N ALA A 28 29.06 44.36 -12.91
CA ALA A 28 29.81 44.56 -11.66
C ALA A 28 29.84 43.30 -10.79
N VAL A 29 28.74 42.51 -10.77
CA VAL A 29 28.69 41.22 -10.08
C VAL A 29 29.55 40.17 -10.79
N LEU A 30 29.58 40.17 -12.13
CA LEU A 30 30.42 39.30 -12.95
C LEU A 30 31.91 39.68 -12.84
N ALA A 31 32.25 40.96 -12.82
CA ALA A 31 33.60 41.44 -12.55
C ALA A 31 34.08 41.04 -11.14
N GLY A 32 33.18 40.99 -10.18
CA GLY A 32 33.48 40.57 -8.80
C GLY A 32 33.70 39.06 -8.59
N ILE A 33 33.30 38.25 -9.55
CA ILE A 33 33.45 36.78 -9.53
C ILE A 33 34.64 36.33 -10.42
N ALA A 34 35.06 37.14 -11.39
CA ALA A 34 36.00 36.77 -12.46
C ALA A 34 37.21 37.69 -12.59
N LEU A 35 37.97 37.89 -11.54
CA LEU A 35 39.34 38.37 -11.70
C LEU A 35 40.30 37.18 -11.54
N PRO A 36 40.78 36.54 -12.61
CA PRO A 36 41.63 37.15 -13.65
C PRO A 36 41.31 36.69 -15.07
N ALA A 37 40.70 37.47 -15.90
CA ALA A 37 40.84 37.42 -17.35
C ALA A 37 40.08 38.57 -18.06
N VAL A 38 40.69 39.72 -18.18
CA VAL A 38 40.13 40.94 -18.82
C VAL A 38 39.88 40.79 -20.34
N GLY A 39 40.34 39.71 -20.97
CA GLY A 39 40.26 39.55 -22.42
C GLY A 39 39.01 38.83 -22.98
N ALA A 40 38.24 38.12 -22.15
CA ALA A 40 37.08 37.32 -22.61
C ALA A 40 35.70 37.99 -22.37
N LEU A 41 35.68 39.15 -21.73
CA LEU A 41 34.47 39.80 -21.21
C LEU A 41 33.51 40.39 -22.27
N GLY A 42 34.01 40.78 -23.43
CA GLY A 42 33.17 41.38 -24.49
C GLY A 42 32.23 40.38 -25.21
N LEU A 43 32.70 39.15 -25.39
CA LEU A 43 31.93 38.08 -26.06
C LEU A 43 30.93 37.41 -25.08
N ALA A 44 31.30 37.26 -23.81
CA ALA A 44 30.46 36.70 -22.79
C ALA A 44 29.26 37.62 -22.41
N ALA A 45 29.46 38.93 -22.45
CA ALA A 45 28.40 39.90 -22.17
C ALA A 45 27.27 39.87 -23.23
N LYS A 46 27.61 39.72 -24.51
CA LYS A 46 26.61 39.68 -25.61
C LYS A 46 25.76 38.39 -25.53
N GLY A 47 26.39 37.25 -25.35
CA GLY A 47 25.65 35.98 -25.17
C GLY A 47 24.84 35.91 -23.87
N SER A 48 25.23 36.66 -22.85
CA SER A 48 24.52 36.75 -21.58
C SER A 48 23.27 37.62 -21.66
N VAL A 49 23.25 38.65 -22.48
CA VAL A 49 22.09 39.51 -22.72
C VAL A 49 21.04 38.76 -23.56
N GLU A 50 21.45 38.07 -24.62
CA GLU A 50 20.56 37.23 -25.42
C GLU A 50 19.91 36.11 -24.57
N SER A 51 20.71 35.43 -23.73
CA SER A 51 20.21 34.41 -22.79
C SER A 51 19.27 34.97 -21.71
N PHE A 52 19.37 36.24 -21.35
CA PHE A 52 18.50 36.88 -20.37
C PHE A 52 17.10 37.17 -20.94
N ASP A 53 17.04 37.58 -22.19
CA ASP A 53 15.77 37.92 -22.86
C ASP A 53 14.98 36.65 -23.27
N GLU A 54 15.68 35.57 -23.60
CA GLU A 54 15.05 34.28 -23.95
C GLU A 54 14.45 33.53 -22.74
N LEU A 55 14.78 33.89 -21.49
CA LEU A 55 14.22 33.24 -20.32
C LEU A 55 12.74 33.58 -20.14
N PRO A 56 11.89 32.61 -19.73
CA PRO A 56 10.47 32.84 -19.44
C PRO A 56 10.26 34.06 -18.53
N ALA A 57 9.26 34.88 -18.85
CA ALA A 57 8.99 36.12 -18.13
C ALA A 57 8.65 35.89 -16.65
N ASN A 58 8.03 34.74 -16.30
CA ASN A 58 7.53 34.46 -14.96
C ASN A 58 8.08 33.14 -14.41
N MET A 59 8.66 33.21 -13.23
CA MET A 59 9.03 32.03 -12.44
C MET A 59 7.75 31.42 -11.86
N LYS A 60 7.44 30.18 -12.23
CA LYS A 60 6.42 29.41 -11.55
C LYS A 60 7.03 28.81 -10.29
N THR A 61 6.58 29.25 -9.10
CA THR A 61 6.92 28.57 -7.86
C THR A 61 6.14 27.26 -7.77
N PRO A 62 6.80 26.10 -7.84
CA PRO A 62 6.09 24.83 -7.68
C PRO A 62 5.54 24.75 -6.26
N PRO A 63 4.41 24.10 -6.05
CA PRO A 63 3.95 23.79 -4.71
C PRO A 63 5.00 22.91 -4.03
N LEU A 64 5.40 23.31 -2.80
CA LEU A 64 6.42 22.59 -2.03
C LEU A 64 5.96 21.18 -1.67
N SER A 65 6.82 20.19 -1.83
CA SER A 65 6.56 18.83 -1.35
C SER A 65 6.42 18.82 0.16
N GLN A 66 5.34 18.21 0.68
CA GLN A 66 4.98 18.22 2.09
C GLN A 66 4.64 16.81 2.58
N ARG A 67 4.56 16.64 3.89
CA ARG A 67 4.09 15.40 4.52
C ARG A 67 2.65 15.09 4.11
N THR A 68 2.40 13.85 3.75
CA THR A 68 1.06 13.26 3.63
C THR A 68 0.72 12.50 4.90
N THR A 69 -0.47 12.74 5.45
CA THR A 69 -0.99 12.01 6.60
C THR A 69 -2.07 11.05 6.14
N ILE A 70 -1.90 9.76 6.46
CA ILE A 70 -2.89 8.71 6.20
C ILE A 70 -3.62 8.43 7.51
N LEU A 71 -4.95 8.50 7.48
CA LEU A 71 -5.85 8.33 8.60
C LEU A 71 -6.74 7.10 8.38
N ASP A 72 -7.10 6.42 9.48
CA ASP A 72 -8.15 5.40 9.48
C ASP A 72 -9.56 6.01 9.34
N ALA A 73 -10.59 5.16 9.34
CA ALA A 73 -11.98 5.59 9.18
C ALA A 73 -12.47 6.47 10.34
N ASP A 74 -11.87 6.37 11.53
CA ASP A 74 -12.22 7.17 12.71
C ASP A 74 -11.41 8.48 12.80
N GLY A 75 -10.41 8.66 11.91
CA GLY A 75 -9.50 9.81 11.89
C GLY A 75 -8.23 9.60 12.71
N GLY A 76 -8.00 8.40 13.21
CA GLY A 76 -6.74 8.00 13.84
C GLY A 76 -5.60 7.93 12.81
N LYS A 77 -4.40 8.38 13.20
CA LYS A 77 -3.26 8.38 12.28
C LYS A 77 -2.68 6.98 12.06
N ILE A 78 -2.67 6.53 10.81
CA ILE A 78 -2.03 5.29 10.39
C ILE A 78 -0.54 5.51 10.12
N ALA A 79 -0.21 6.47 9.25
CA ALA A 79 1.17 6.73 8.83
C ALA A 79 1.36 8.17 8.40
N THR A 80 2.62 8.59 8.35
CA THR A 80 3.06 9.81 7.68
C THR A 80 4.00 9.42 6.56
N VAL A 81 3.76 9.92 5.34
CA VAL A 81 4.55 9.60 4.14
C VAL A 81 5.02 10.89 3.48
N TYR A 82 6.28 10.94 3.06
CA TYR A 82 6.85 12.10 2.38
C TYR A 82 8.08 11.71 1.55
N SER A 83 8.30 12.41 0.45
CA SER A 83 9.58 12.41 -0.28
C SER A 83 10.55 13.38 0.40
N ARG A 84 10.04 14.53 0.86
CA ARG A 84 10.77 15.54 1.63
C ARG A 84 10.05 15.83 2.94
N ASP A 85 10.76 15.67 4.07
CA ASP A 85 10.19 15.96 5.38
C ASP A 85 9.96 17.46 5.54
N ARG A 86 8.77 17.94 5.20
CA ARG A 86 8.40 19.35 5.25
C ARG A 86 7.01 19.56 5.80
N THR A 87 6.92 20.56 6.69
CA THR A 87 5.66 21.13 7.14
C THR A 87 5.76 22.64 6.92
N VAL A 88 4.94 23.17 6.00
CA VAL A 88 4.89 24.61 5.71
C VAL A 88 4.16 25.32 6.84
N VAL A 89 4.79 26.36 7.37
CA VAL A 89 4.21 27.21 8.44
C VAL A 89 4.25 28.69 8.02
N PRO A 90 3.25 29.51 8.40
CA PRO A 90 3.30 30.95 8.17
C PRO A 90 4.38 31.60 9.04
N LEU A 91 4.91 32.74 8.61
CA LEU A 91 6.01 33.43 9.29
C LEU A 91 5.69 33.78 10.77
N LYS A 92 4.43 34.03 11.09
CA LYS A 92 3.95 34.29 12.46
C LYS A 92 4.13 33.09 13.41
N ASP A 93 4.23 31.87 12.87
CA ASP A 93 4.43 30.62 13.58
C ASP A 93 5.91 30.17 13.54
N VAL A 94 6.83 31.10 13.22
CA VAL A 94 8.27 30.94 13.33
C VAL A 94 8.81 31.90 14.39
N SER A 95 9.64 31.38 15.32
CA SER A 95 10.25 32.18 16.38
C SER A 95 10.89 33.46 15.84
N PRO A 96 10.67 34.63 16.48
CA PRO A 96 11.36 35.86 16.11
C PRO A 96 12.89 35.75 16.16
N TYR A 97 13.44 34.90 17.03
CA TYR A 97 14.88 34.61 17.05
C TYR A 97 15.37 33.92 15.80
N MET A 98 14.56 32.98 15.24
CA MET A 98 14.92 32.30 13.98
C MET A 98 14.88 33.24 12.78
N GLN A 99 13.86 34.10 12.71
CA GLN A 99 13.76 35.13 11.65
C GLN A 99 14.96 36.08 11.69
N LYS A 100 15.38 36.53 12.87
CA LYS A 100 16.54 37.41 13.09
C LYS A 100 17.85 36.67 12.79
N ALA A 101 18.03 35.46 13.32
CA ALA A 101 19.26 34.68 13.13
C ALA A 101 19.61 34.43 11.67
N ILE A 102 18.61 34.01 10.87
CA ILE A 102 18.85 33.75 9.45
C ILE A 102 19.15 35.02 8.67
N VAL A 103 18.45 36.13 8.95
CA VAL A 103 18.74 37.42 8.34
C VAL A 103 20.12 37.94 8.77
N ALA A 104 20.47 37.86 10.03
CA ALA A 104 21.76 38.33 10.55
C ALA A 104 22.95 37.64 9.89
N ILE A 105 22.86 36.31 9.67
CA ILE A 105 23.98 35.52 9.17
C ILE A 105 24.05 35.50 7.63
N GLU A 106 22.92 35.38 6.93
CA GLU A 106 22.88 35.23 5.48
C GLU A 106 22.78 36.57 4.74
N ASP A 107 22.00 37.54 5.25
CA ASP A 107 21.77 38.81 4.59
C ASP A 107 21.34 39.90 5.58
N SER A 108 22.28 40.41 6.35
CA SER A 108 21.99 41.33 7.46
C SER A 108 21.32 42.64 7.08
N ARG A 109 21.25 42.97 5.78
CA ARG A 109 20.56 44.15 5.25
C ARG A 109 19.37 43.82 4.39
N PHE A 110 18.84 42.60 4.51
CA PHE A 110 17.74 42.06 3.74
C PHE A 110 16.57 43.02 3.54
N TYR A 111 16.19 43.73 4.58
CA TYR A 111 15.09 44.69 4.55
C TYR A 111 15.46 46.07 3.97
N GLN A 112 16.74 46.30 3.65
CA GLN A 112 17.28 47.62 3.23
C GLN A 112 17.69 47.67 1.76
N HIS A 113 17.61 46.55 1.02
CA HIS A 113 17.96 46.48 -0.42
C HIS A 113 16.92 45.65 -1.17
N GLY A 114 16.96 45.67 -2.50
CA GLY A 114 16.14 44.84 -3.37
C GLY A 114 16.75 43.43 -3.60
N ALA A 115 16.56 42.89 -4.80
CA ALA A 115 17.07 41.57 -5.18
C ALA A 115 18.61 41.44 -5.10
N VAL A 116 19.33 42.57 -5.18
CA VAL A 116 20.78 42.63 -5.14
C VAL A 116 21.25 43.62 -4.06
N ASP A 117 22.21 43.20 -3.26
CA ASP A 117 22.88 44.06 -2.28
C ASP A 117 24.23 44.56 -2.82
N LEU A 118 24.23 45.68 -3.51
CA LEU A 118 25.45 46.29 -4.09
C LEU A 118 26.54 46.57 -3.06
N LYS A 119 26.15 47.11 -1.90
CA LYS A 119 27.11 47.40 -0.83
C LYS A 119 27.68 46.09 -0.24
N GLY A 120 26.89 45.03 -0.17
CA GLY A 120 27.34 43.69 0.22
C GLY A 120 28.31 43.08 -0.77
N VAL A 121 28.04 43.20 -2.07
CA VAL A 121 28.91 42.74 -3.14
C VAL A 121 30.28 43.40 -3.04
N LEU A 122 30.32 44.76 -2.94
CA LEU A 122 31.56 45.51 -2.81
C LEU A 122 32.34 45.14 -1.54
N ARG A 123 31.64 44.93 -0.41
CA ARG A 123 32.28 44.49 0.83
C ARG A 123 32.86 43.07 0.69
N ALA A 124 32.13 42.13 0.09
CA ALA A 124 32.59 40.76 -0.14
C ALA A 124 33.81 40.73 -1.06
N LEU A 125 33.82 41.54 -2.15
CA LEU A 125 34.94 41.70 -3.03
C LEU A 125 36.22 42.17 -2.30
N ASN A 126 36.09 43.21 -1.48
CA ASN A 126 37.23 43.76 -0.72
C ASN A 126 37.75 42.73 0.31
N LYS A 127 36.87 41.99 0.98
CA LYS A 127 37.25 40.96 1.96
C LYS A 127 37.92 39.75 1.28
N ASN A 128 37.35 39.25 0.20
CA ASN A 128 37.91 38.13 -0.56
C ASN A 128 39.23 38.46 -1.21
N ALA A 129 39.40 39.72 -1.76
CA ALA A 129 40.67 40.21 -2.29
C ALA A 129 41.76 40.29 -1.21
N ARG A 130 41.42 40.56 0.04
CA ARG A 130 42.39 40.62 1.15
C ARG A 130 42.74 39.26 1.75
N SER A 131 41.83 38.29 1.70
CA SER A 131 42.04 36.94 2.27
C SER A 131 42.61 35.94 1.29
N GLY A 132 42.61 36.23 -0.02
CA GLY A 132 43.01 35.28 -1.07
C GLY A 132 42.03 34.09 -1.28
N GLU A 133 41.00 34.05 -0.50
CA GLU A 133 39.98 32.98 -0.55
C GLU A 133 38.54 33.56 -0.56
N VAL A 134 37.55 32.75 -0.99
CA VAL A 134 36.14 33.15 -0.96
C VAL A 134 35.63 33.12 0.52
N ALA A 135 36.03 34.14 1.28
CA ALA A 135 35.74 34.25 2.71
C ALA A 135 34.31 34.76 3.01
N GLN A 136 33.62 35.39 2.03
CA GLN A 136 32.25 35.88 2.22
C GLN A 136 31.43 35.72 0.94
N GLY A 137 30.22 35.13 1.06
CA GLY A 137 29.25 35.05 -0.03
C GLY A 137 28.54 36.39 -0.25
N ALA A 138 28.24 36.70 -1.52
CA ALA A 138 27.56 37.93 -1.95
C ALA A 138 26.09 37.70 -2.37
N SER A 139 25.58 36.49 -2.24
CA SER A 139 24.18 36.17 -2.61
C SER A 139 23.20 36.62 -1.54
N THR A 140 22.12 37.31 -1.95
CA THR A 140 21.05 37.71 -1.06
C THR A 140 20.15 36.54 -0.69
N LEU A 141 19.34 36.65 0.37
CA LEU A 141 18.31 35.68 0.76
C LEU A 141 17.34 35.43 -0.39
N THR A 142 16.97 36.44 -1.16
CA THR A 142 16.09 36.29 -2.32
C THR A 142 16.72 35.43 -3.42
N GLN A 143 18.01 35.64 -3.71
CA GLN A 143 18.72 34.78 -4.68
C GLN A 143 18.86 33.34 -4.20
N GLN A 144 19.09 33.13 -2.89
CA GLN A 144 19.10 31.79 -2.31
C GLN A 144 17.72 31.12 -2.35
N TYR A 145 16.66 31.88 -2.12
CA TYR A 145 15.29 31.39 -2.29
C TYR A 145 15.05 30.90 -3.73
N VAL A 146 15.37 31.71 -4.73
CA VAL A 146 15.24 31.34 -6.16
C VAL A 146 16.05 30.08 -6.49
N LYS A 147 17.30 29.97 -6.01
CA LYS A 147 18.10 28.75 -6.16
C LYS A 147 17.38 27.53 -5.59
N ASN A 148 16.81 27.64 -4.37
CA ASN A 148 16.10 26.55 -3.74
C ASN A 148 14.82 26.20 -4.50
N VAL A 149 14.15 27.14 -5.16
CA VAL A 149 13.00 26.88 -6.05
C VAL A 149 13.45 26.01 -7.24
N PHE A 150 14.58 26.30 -7.87
CA PHE A 150 15.10 25.47 -8.96
C PHE A 150 15.43 24.03 -8.52
N VAL A 151 15.94 23.87 -7.29
CA VAL A 151 16.17 22.53 -6.71
C VAL A 151 14.85 21.80 -6.43
N GLU A 152 13.82 22.52 -6.01
CA GLU A 152 12.47 21.93 -5.79
C GLU A 152 11.81 21.52 -7.11
N GLU A 153 11.96 22.35 -8.16
CA GLU A 153 11.49 22.03 -9.52
C GLU A 153 12.19 20.82 -10.12
N ALA A 154 13.48 20.64 -9.83
CA ALA A 154 14.26 19.48 -10.28
C ALA A 154 13.74 18.16 -9.66
N GLY A 155 13.04 18.24 -8.53
CA GLY A 155 12.50 17.06 -7.82
C GLY A 155 13.59 16.10 -7.36
N ASP A 156 13.40 14.81 -7.63
CA ASP A 156 14.35 13.75 -7.27
C ASP A 156 15.24 13.30 -8.45
N ASP A 157 15.24 14.05 -9.56
CA ASP A 157 16.09 13.79 -10.72
C ASP A 157 17.52 14.29 -10.45
N PRO A 158 18.52 13.39 -10.27
CA PRO A 158 19.89 13.79 -9.92
C PRO A 158 20.54 14.72 -10.96
N THR A 159 20.21 14.55 -12.24
CA THR A 159 20.76 15.34 -13.34
C THR A 159 20.24 16.78 -13.27
N LYS A 160 18.93 16.95 -13.07
CA LYS A 160 18.31 18.27 -12.92
C LYS A 160 18.75 18.96 -11.64
N VAL A 161 18.88 18.22 -10.53
CA VAL A 161 19.42 18.76 -9.27
C VAL A 161 20.86 19.22 -9.46
N ALA A 162 21.70 18.44 -10.14
CA ALA A 162 23.07 18.85 -10.46
C ALA A 162 23.08 20.14 -11.30
N GLN A 163 22.23 20.25 -12.33
CA GLN A 163 22.09 21.47 -13.14
C GLN A 163 21.62 22.68 -12.32
N ALA A 164 20.66 22.48 -11.40
CA ALA A 164 20.16 23.54 -10.51
C ALA A 164 21.21 24.02 -9.49
N THR A 165 22.20 23.18 -9.16
CA THR A 165 23.23 23.48 -8.15
C THR A 165 24.61 23.83 -8.74
N GLN A 166 24.85 23.58 -10.05
CA GLN A 166 26.11 23.90 -10.71
C GLN A 166 26.50 25.40 -10.56
N GLN A 167 27.77 25.67 -10.32
CA GLN A 167 28.28 27.03 -10.21
C GLN A 167 28.60 27.60 -11.60
N THR A 168 27.56 27.92 -12.40
CA THR A 168 27.72 28.52 -13.74
C THR A 168 27.23 29.95 -13.79
N ILE A 169 27.80 30.74 -14.68
CA ILE A 169 27.41 32.14 -14.93
C ILE A 169 25.95 32.19 -15.39
N GLY A 170 25.55 31.33 -16.33
CA GLY A 170 24.16 31.28 -16.82
C GLY A 170 23.12 31.00 -15.73
N ARG A 171 23.42 30.08 -14.79
CA ARG A 171 22.56 29.86 -13.62
C ARG A 171 22.46 31.14 -12.74
N LYS A 172 23.58 31.83 -12.51
CA LYS A 172 23.61 33.01 -11.66
C LYS A 172 22.84 34.19 -12.30
N ILE A 173 22.83 34.29 -13.60
CA ILE A 173 22.01 35.27 -14.34
C ILE A 173 20.51 34.93 -14.20
N ARG A 174 20.16 33.66 -14.33
CA ARG A 174 18.75 33.24 -14.10
C ARG A 174 18.30 33.51 -12.66
N GLU A 175 19.12 33.19 -11.66
CA GLU A 175 18.83 33.52 -10.27
C GLU A 175 18.57 35.00 -10.07
N LEU A 176 19.38 35.86 -10.69
CA LEU A 176 19.24 37.28 -10.58
C LEU A 176 17.95 37.81 -11.23
N LYS A 177 17.63 37.36 -12.45
CA LYS A 177 16.39 37.73 -13.14
C LYS A 177 15.16 37.42 -12.29
N TYR A 178 15.07 36.18 -11.83
CA TYR A 178 13.93 35.74 -11.02
C TYR A 178 13.94 36.32 -9.58
N ALA A 179 15.10 36.65 -9.02
CA ALA A 179 15.17 37.36 -7.75
C ALA A 179 14.56 38.77 -7.84
N ILE A 180 14.76 39.48 -8.95
CA ILE A 180 14.13 40.78 -9.21
C ILE A 180 12.62 40.64 -9.29
N GLN A 181 12.14 39.68 -10.05
CA GLN A 181 10.70 39.40 -10.18
C GLN A 181 10.06 39.05 -8.82
N VAL A 182 10.68 38.13 -8.06
CA VAL A 182 10.17 37.70 -6.75
C VAL A 182 10.09 38.85 -5.75
N GLU A 183 11.06 39.79 -5.76
CA GLU A 183 11.02 40.99 -4.92
C GLU A 183 9.86 41.92 -5.27
N GLU A 184 9.55 42.05 -6.55
CA GLU A 184 8.43 42.86 -7.03
C GLU A 184 7.05 42.24 -6.69
N GLU A 185 6.95 40.91 -6.77
CA GLU A 185 5.69 40.18 -6.59
C GLU A 185 5.33 39.88 -5.13
N LEU A 186 6.30 39.46 -4.31
CA LEU A 186 6.04 38.88 -2.98
C LEU A 186 6.32 39.80 -1.80
N GLY A 187 7.29 40.69 -1.89
CA GLY A 187 7.80 41.50 -0.78
C GLY A 187 8.57 40.71 0.28
N LYS A 188 9.36 41.39 1.09
CA LYS A 188 10.39 40.84 1.99
C LYS A 188 9.87 39.80 2.99
N LYS A 189 8.76 40.05 3.64
CA LYS A 189 8.21 39.11 4.66
C LYS A 189 7.81 37.80 4.03
N LYS A 190 7.21 37.82 2.84
CA LYS A 190 6.77 36.61 2.15
C LYS A 190 7.97 35.83 1.57
N ILE A 191 8.99 36.53 1.11
CA ILE A 191 10.26 35.90 0.66
C ILE A 191 10.93 35.17 1.84
N LEU A 192 11.02 35.83 3.02
CA LEU A 192 11.57 35.19 4.20
C LEU A 192 10.77 33.97 4.65
N GLU A 193 9.43 34.05 4.64
CA GLU A 193 8.54 32.93 4.92
C GLU A 193 8.80 31.75 3.97
N ASN A 194 8.83 32.04 2.69
CA ASN A 194 9.06 31.01 1.66
C ASN A 194 10.48 30.42 1.76
N TYR A 195 11.49 31.25 2.03
CA TYR A 195 12.86 30.83 2.26
C TYR A 195 12.99 29.85 3.42
N LEU A 196 12.40 30.20 4.59
CA LEU A 196 12.41 29.35 5.77
C LEU A 196 11.67 28.03 5.58
N ASN A 197 10.66 27.99 4.70
CA ASN A 197 9.90 26.78 4.39
C ASN A 197 10.55 25.89 3.31
N ILE A 198 11.38 26.44 2.42
CA ILE A 198 11.99 25.67 1.33
C ILE A 198 13.39 25.15 1.68
N THR A 199 14.11 25.82 2.55
CA THR A 199 15.53 25.57 2.85
C THR A 199 15.74 24.18 3.47
N PHE A 200 16.81 23.51 3.06
CA PHE A 200 17.28 22.25 3.61
C PHE A 200 18.17 22.50 4.85
N PHE A 201 17.86 21.88 5.98
CA PHE A 201 18.56 22.02 7.25
C PHE A 201 19.36 20.75 7.64
N GLY A 202 19.61 19.82 6.74
CA GLY A 202 20.26 18.55 7.07
C GLY A 202 19.27 17.52 7.64
N GLN A 203 19.74 16.31 7.92
CA GLN A 203 18.97 15.22 8.54
C GLN A 203 17.59 14.99 7.91
N GLN A 204 17.49 15.15 6.58
CA GLN A 204 16.23 15.05 5.81
C GLN A 204 15.19 16.15 6.11
N ALA A 205 15.51 17.13 6.94
CA ALA A 205 14.59 18.21 7.33
C ALA A 205 14.59 19.33 6.28
N TYR A 206 13.47 19.52 5.60
CA TYR A 206 13.21 20.61 4.67
C TYR A 206 12.24 21.61 5.33
N GLY A 207 12.64 22.86 5.41
CA GLY A 207 11.90 23.90 6.13
C GLY A 207 12.13 23.90 7.63
N VAL A 208 11.92 25.09 8.21
CA VAL A 208 12.25 25.41 9.60
C VAL A 208 11.44 24.59 10.62
N GLU A 209 10.17 24.27 10.33
CA GLU A 209 9.34 23.48 11.23
C GLU A 209 9.84 22.01 11.29
N ALA A 210 10.14 21.41 10.15
CA ALA A 210 10.71 20.07 10.12
C ALA A 210 12.06 20.01 10.83
N ALA A 211 12.90 21.06 10.70
CA ALA A 211 14.18 21.16 11.38
C ALA A 211 14.00 21.29 12.90
N ALA A 212 13.10 22.14 13.38
CA ALA A 212 12.79 22.28 14.79
C ALA A 212 12.30 20.97 15.42
N GLN A 213 11.42 20.25 14.74
CA GLN A 213 10.95 18.92 15.14
C GLN A 213 12.07 17.88 15.13
N ARG A 214 12.95 17.92 14.11
CA ARG A 214 14.03 16.96 13.95
C ARG A 214 15.10 17.10 15.03
N TYR A 215 15.57 18.31 15.27
CA TYR A 215 16.71 18.57 16.16
C TYR A 215 16.29 18.78 17.62
N PHE A 216 15.10 19.33 17.87
CA PHE A 216 14.69 19.76 19.20
C PHE A 216 13.35 19.15 19.68
N SER A 217 12.64 18.40 18.83
CA SER A 217 11.31 17.83 19.12
C SER A 217 10.29 18.89 19.58
N LYS A 218 10.33 20.09 18.97
CA LYS A 218 9.45 21.23 19.27
C LYS A 218 9.04 21.99 18.00
N SER A 219 8.04 22.85 18.10
CA SER A 219 7.63 23.73 17.00
C SER A 219 8.67 24.80 16.69
N ALA A 220 8.76 25.23 15.43
CA ALA A 220 9.58 26.38 15.03
C ALA A 220 9.23 27.67 15.76
N LYS A 221 8.00 27.81 16.24
CA LYS A 221 7.54 28.94 17.06
C LYS A 221 8.23 29.02 18.41
N ASP A 222 8.60 27.86 18.98
CA ASP A 222 9.12 27.72 20.32
C ASP A 222 10.67 27.69 20.38
N LEU A 223 11.34 27.94 19.27
CA LEU A 223 12.80 28.00 19.22
C LEU A 223 13.32 29.17 20.03
N ASN A 224 14.25 28.89 20.94
CA ASN A 224 14.99 29.92 21.69
C ASN A 224 16.16 30.48 20.85
N VAL A 225 16.92 31.40 21.43
CA VAL A 225 17.98 32.11 20.69
C VAL A 225 19.12 31.18 20.24
N GLN A 226 19.59 30.28 21.10
CA GLN A 226 20.68 29.35 20.74
C GLN A 226 20.29 28.30 19.74
N GLU A 227 19.06 27.80 19.83
CA GLU A 227 18.49 26.83 18.88
C GLU A 227 18.26 27.47 17.49
N ALA A 228 17.72 28.70 17.49
CA ALA A 228 17.55 29.49 16.26
C ALA A 228 18.89 29.80 15.59
N ALA A 229 19.91 30.17 16.37
CA ALA A 229 21.25 30.40 15.85
C ALA A 229 21.91 29.13 15.32
N LEU A 230 21.68 27.97 15.93
CA LEU A 230 22.16 26.70 15.42
C LEU A 230 21.54 26.39 14.05
N LEU A 231 20.19 26.44 13.93
CA LEU A 231 19.51 26.18 12.66
C LEU A 231 19.96 27.15 11.57
N ALA A 232 20.05 28.45 11.85
CA ALA A 232 20.56 29.43 10.90
C ALA A 232 22.01 29.16 10.48
N GLY A 233 22.82 28.63 11.40
CA GLY A 233 24.19 28.22 11.11
C GLY A 233 24.33 27.02 10.18
N ILE A 234 23.45 26.02 10.32
CA ILE A 234 23.46 24.79 9.51
C ILE A 234 23.24 25.09 8.04
N VAL A 235 22.44 26.07 7.67
CA VAL A 235 22.03 26.36 6.28
C VAL A 235 23.22 26.57 5.33
N GLN A 236 24.32 27.14 5.81
CA GLN A 236 25.51 27.38 4.96
C GLN A 236 26.08 26.07 4.39
N SER A 237 26.14 25.02 5.19
CA SER A 237 26.64 23.70 4.80
C SER A 237 26.02 22.63 5.70
N PRO A 238 24.80 22.11 5.35
CA PRO A 238 24.05 21.21 6.22
C PRO A 238 24.79 19.91 6.58
N SER A 239 25.67 19.43 5.69
CA SER A 239 26.45 18.22 5.97
C SER A 239 27.64 18.50 6.92
N ARG A 240 28.27 19.68 6.81
CA ARG A 240 29.44 20.04 7.62
C ARG A 240 29.03 20.45 9.03
N TYR A 241 27.93 21.19 9.16
CA TYR A 241 27.45 21.74 10.44
C TYR A 241 26.31 20.94 11.05
N ASP A 242 26.21 19.64 10.69
CA ASP A 242 25.23 18.74 11.25
C ASP A 242 25.55 18.43 12.72
N PRO A 243 24.74 18.91 13.69
CA PRO A 243 25.05 18.73 15.11
C PRO A 243 24.88 17.28 15.60
N VAL A 244 24.27 16.40 14.81
CA VAL A 244 24.14 14.97 15.14
C VAL A 244 25.43 14.23 14.82
N ASN A 245 26.16 14.68 13.77
CA ASN A 245 27.39 14.06 13.32
C ASN A 245 28.64 14.75 13.88
N ASP A 246 28.62 16.09 14.00
CA ASP A 246 29.73 16.89 14.54
C ASP A 246 29.21 18.04 15.39
N GLU A 247 29.03 17.78 16.68
CA GLU A 247 28.54 18.75 17.65
C GLU A 247 29.54 19.94 17.82
N ALA A 248 30.85 19.68 17.68
CA ALA A 248 31.88 20.71 17.88
C ALA A 248 31.86 21.74 16.75
N GLU A 249 31.83 21.32 15.49
CA GLU A 249 31.73 22.23 14.35
C GLU A 249 30.39 22.97 14.32
N ALA A 250 29.29 22.29 14.65
CA ALA A 250 27.98 22.91 14.78
C ALA A 250 27.96 23.98 15.89
N THR A 251 28.60 23.72 17.03
CA THR A 251 28.74 24.71 18.15
C THR A 251 29.54 25.92 17.71
N LYS A 252 30.69 25.74 17.06
CA LYS A 252 31.47 26.85 16.51
C LYS A 252 30.64 27.70 15.56
N ARG A 253 29.92 27.06 14.64
CA ARG A 253 29.08 27.77 13.67
C ARG A 253 27.92 28.52 14.33
N ARG A 254 27.23 27.91 15.30
CA ARG A 254 26.20 28.56 16.13
C ARG A 254 26.74 29.83 16.79
N ASN A 255 27.93 29.75 17.40
CA ASN A 255 28.53 30.89 18.10
C ASN A 255 28.84 32.04 17.14
N ILE A 256 29.25 31.77 15.89
CA ILE A 256 29.42 32.79 14.85
C ILE A 256 28.08 33.49 14.56
N VAL A 257 26.97 32.75 14.50
CA VAL A 257 25.63 33.32 14.27
C VAL A 257 25.23 34.20 15.45
N LEU A 258 25.41 33.74 16.69
CA LEU A 258 25.09 34.51 17.92
C LEU A 258 25.91 35.80 17.98
N GLN A 259 27.22 35.74 17.66
CA GLN A 259 28.05 36.94 17.58
C GLN A 259 27.50 37.90 16.51
N ARG A 260 27.13 37.39 15.33
CA ARG A 260 26.59 38.22 14.26
C ARG A 260 25.25 38.87 14.63
N MET A 261 24.36 38.17 15.33
CA MET A 261 23.11 38.73 15.85
C MET A 261 23.36 39.88 16.84
N ALA A 262 24.40 39.76 17.70
CA ALA A 262 24.78 40.84 18.61
C ALA A 262 25.41 42.04 17.86
N GLU A 263 26.22 41.80 16.81
CA GLU A 263 26.82 42.86 16.00
C GLU A 263 25.77 43.71 15.25
N VAL A 264 24.68 43.08 14.77
CA VAL A 264 23.62 43.80 14.09
C VAL A 264 22.52 44.34 15.03
N GLY A 265 22.64 44.05 16.31
CA GLY A 265 21.72 44.59 17.33
C GLY A 265 20.42 43.80 17.55
N ASP A 266 20.34 42.58 17.02
CA ASP A 266 19.17 41.71 17.16
C ASP A 266 19.02 41.11 18.57
N ILE A 267 20.14 40.93 19.26
CA ILE A 267 20.27 40.52 20.66
C ILE A 267 21.36 41.35 21.35
N SER A 268 21.33 41.45 22.67
CA SER A 268 22.41 42.13 23.43
C SER A 268 23.69 41.26 23.44
N ARG A 269 24.85 41.88 23.63
CA ARG A 269 26.13 41.17 23.81
C ARG A 269 26.09 40.21 25.01
N ALA A 270 25.35 40.55 26.10
CA ALA A 270 25.18 39.70 27.26
C ALA A 270 24.36 38.43 26.88
N GLN A 271 23.25 38.59 26.17
CA GLN A 271 22.45 37.45 25.67
C GLN A 271 23.28 36.56 24.76
N ALA A 272 24.08 37.10 23.85
CA ALA A 272 24.95 36.33 22.99
C ALA A 272 25.98 35.51 23.80
N ALA A 273 26.64 36.15 24.78
CA ALA A 273 27.64 35.49 25.62
C ALA A 273 27.05 34.36 26.49
N GLU A 274 25.82 34.53 26.98
CA GLU A 274 25.08 33.49 27.70
C GLU A 274 24.70 32.33 26.79
N ALA A 275 24.12 32.63 25.62
CA ALA A 275 23.70 31.61 24.64
C ALA A 275 24.89 30.80 24.07
N MET A 276 26.09 31.41 23.96
CA MET A 276 27.30 30.71 23.53
C MET A 276 27.80 29.69 24.58
N LYS A 277 27.53 29.89 25.86
CA LYS A 277 27.87 28.94 26.93
C LYS A 277 26.87 27.82 27.06
N ALA A 278 25.63 28.01 26.59
CA ALA A 278 24.59 27.03 26.67
C ALA A 278 24.88 25.81 25.76
N PRO A 279 24.52 24.59 26.15
CA PRO A 279 24.60 23.41 25.28
C PRO A 279 23.70 23.58 24.05
N LEU A 280 23.89 22.76 23.04
CA LEU A 280 23.06 22.82 21.82
C LEU A 280 21.58 22.51 22.08
N GLY A 281 21.25 21.82 23.18
CA GLY A 281 19.88 21.52 23.57
C GLY A 281 19.20 20.47 22.67
N LEU A 282 19.97 19.63 22.02
CA LEU A 282 19.47 18.63 21.07
C LEU A 282 18.51 17.62 21.74
N LYS A 283 17.35 17.42 21.13
CA LYS A 283 16.38 16.34 21.41
C LYS A 283 15.99 15.71 20.08
N VAL A 284 16.93 14.96 19.51
CA VAL A 284 16.85 14.45 18.14
C VAL A 284 15.70 13.44 18.01
N SER A 285 14.70 13.76 17.20
CA SER A 285 13.61 12.84 16.90
C SER A 285 14.02 11.84 15.83
N LYS A 286 13.48 10.61 15.90
CA LYS A 286 13.59 9.64 14.79
C LYS A 286 12.54 9.97 13.74
N PRO A 287 12.91 10.14 12.46
CA PRO A 287 11.94 10.36 11.39
C PRO A 287 10.98 9.17 11.28
N LYS A 288 9.68 9.44 11.32
CA LYS A 288 8.65 8.44 11.01
C LYS A 288 8.16 8.70 9.59
N ASN A 289 8.74 8.00 8.63
CA ASN A 289 8.39 8.14 7.21
C ASN A 289 8.04 6.81 6.60
N GLY A 290 7.00 6.83 5.77
CA GLY A 290 6.58 5.68 4.98
C GLY A 290 5.75 4.66 5.74
N CYS A 291 5.20 3.73 4.97
CA CYS A 291 4.33 2.66 5.47
C CYS A 291 5.03 1.70 6.44
N ILE A 292 6.36 1.68 6.45
CA ILE A 292 7.15 0.92 7.44
C ILE A 292 6.93 1.41 8.88
N THR A 293 6.50 2.66 9.05
CA THR A 293 6.21 3.25 10.36
C THR A 293 4.72 3.27 10.70
N ALA A 294 3.90 2.60 9.89
CA ALA A 294 2.47 2.54 10.11
C ALA A 294 2.12 1.87 11.44
N VAL A 295 1.08 2.38 12.11
CA VAL A 295 0.64 1.87 13.40
C VAL A 295 -0.12 0.55 13.27
N LYS A 296 -0.09 -0.26 14.32
CA LYS A 296 -0.95 -1.45 14.50
C LYS A 296 -0.92 -2.47 13.35
N GLY A 297 0.23 -2.64 12.66
CA GLY A 297 0.36 -3.60 11.56
C GLY A 297 -0.33 -3.17 10.26
N ALA A 298 -0.69 -1.89 10.11
CA ALA A 298 -1.35 -1.37 8.94
C ALA A 298 -0.39 -1.02 7.77
N GLY A 299 0.86 -1.53 7.78
CA GLY A 299 1.87 -1.22 6.75
C GLY A 299 1.44 -1.62 5.35
N PHE A 300 0.87 -2.81 5.19
CA PHE A 300 0.36 -3.31 3.91
C PHE A 300 -0.85 -2.53 3.40
N PHE A 301 -1.76 -2.15 4.28
CA PHE A 301 -2.89 -1.30 3.91
C PHE A 301 -2.42 0.12 3.51
N CYS A 302 -1.46 0.69 4.25
CA CYS A 302 -0.82 1.95 3.89
C CYS A 302 -0.18 1.90 2.48
N ASP A 303 0.53 0.81 2.18
CA ASP A 303 1.13 0.62 0.85
C ASP A 303 0.07 0.40 -0.24
N TYR A 304 -0.99 -0.32 0.07
CA TYR A 304 -2.14 -0.45 -0.84
C TYR A 304 -2.74 0.93 -1.19
N VAL A 305 -2.93 1.81 -0.20
CA VAL A 305 -3.36 3.20 -0.45
C VAL A 305 -2.39 3.94 -1.36
N ARG A 306 -1.08 3.76 -1.18
CA ARG A 306 -0.06 4.31 -2.09
C ARG A 306 -0.21 3.77 -3.51
N GLN A 307 -0.42 2.47 -3.67
CA GLN A 307 -0.64 1.86 -4.99
C GLN A 307 -1.89 2.42 -5.67
N VAL A 308 -2.99 2.61 -4.93
CA VAL A 308 -4.20 3.26 -5.46
C VAL A 308 -3.86 4.65 -6.04
N PHE A 309 -3.06 5.46 -5.33
CA PHE A 309 -2.61 6.76 -5.87
C PHE A 309 -1.78 6.63 -7.15
N LEU A 310 -0.98 5.57 -7.27
CA LEU A 310 -0.07 5.39 -8.42
C LEU A 310 -0.76 4.72 -9.63
N THR A 311 -1.89 4.04 -9.42
CA THR A 311 -2.57 3.27 -10.47
C THR A 311 -3.87 3.90 -10.93
N ASP A 312 -4.66 4.52 -10.02
CA ASP A 312 -5.99 5.02 -10.37
C ASP A 312 -5.93 6.34 -11.16
N PRO A 313 -6.59 6.39 -12.34
CA PRO A 313 -6.59 7.58 -13.22
C PRO A 313 -7.22 8.84 -12.61
N VAL A 314 -8.01 8.74 -11.53
CA VAL A 314 -8.60 9.89 -10.85
C VAL A 314 -7.53 10.86 -10.31
N PHE A 315 -6.34 10.35 -9.98
CA PHE A 315 -5.22 11.14 -9.48
C PHE A 315 -4.29 11.69 -10.57
N GLY A 316 -4.49 11.32 -11.83
CA GLY A 316 -3.72 11.79 -12.98
C GLY A 316 -3.83 10.84 -14.17
N LYS A 317 -3.81 11.42 -15.39
CA LYS A 317 -3.95 10.64 -16.62
C LYS A 317 -2.75 9.75 -16.89
N THR A 318 -1.54 10.20 -16.55
CA THR A 318 -0.30 9.44 -16.75
C THR A 318 0.28 8.95 -15.41
N LYS A 319 1.18 7.99 -15.48
CA LYS A 319 1.89 7.45 -14.32
C LYS A 319 2.73 8.54 -13.62
N GLU A 320 3.31 9.41 -14.41
CA GLU A 320 4.13 10.54 -13.94
C GLU A 320 3.27 11.58 -13.21
N GLU A 321 2.09 11.89 -13.73
CA GLU A 321 1.15 12.81 -13.06
C GLU A 321 0.70 12.27 -11.71
N ARG A 322 0.35 10.99 -11.64
CA ARG A 322 -0.03 10.31 -10.40
C ARG A 322 1.11 10.28 -9.38
N ALA A 323 2.31 9.90 -9.82
CA ALA A 323 3.51 9.92 -8.98
C ALA A 323 3.82 11.34 -8.47
N LYS A 324 3.62 12.37 -9.31
CA LYS A 324 3.79 13.77 -8.92
C LYS A 324 2.84 14.18 -7.81
N VAL A 325 1.55 13.83 -7.91
CA VAL A 325 0.55 14.12 -6.85
C VAL A 325 0.97 13.48 -5.52
N TRP A 326 1.37 12.21 -5.56
CA TRP A 326 1.82 11.50 -4.36
C TRP A 326 3.09 12.10 -3.75
N ASN A 327 4.13 12.34 -4.56
CA ASN A 327 5.42 12.86 -4.10
C ASN A 327 5.34 14.31 -3.64
N GLN A 328 4.49 15.12 -4.26
CA GLN A 328 4.20 16.48 -3.82
C GLN A 328 3.57 16.49 -2.43
N GLY A 329 2.72 15.51 -2.14
CA GLY A 329 2.13 15.32 -0.82
C GLY A 329 1.27 16.49 -0.36
N GLY A 330 1.38 16.84 0.91
CA GLY A 330 0.49 17.82 1.56
C GLY A 330 -0.94 17.28 1.68
N LEU A 331 -1.09 15.95 1.59
CA LEU A 331 -2.38 15.29 1.58
C LEU A 331 -2.79 14.86 2.98
N THR A 332 -4.09 14.97 3.24
CA THR A 332 -4.75 14.24 4.33
C THR A 332 -5.65 13.22 3.66
N VAL A 333 -5.28 11.95 3.77
CA VAL A 333 -5.97 10.81 3.16
C VAL A 333 -6.76 10.11 4.26
N ARG A 334 -8.08 10.18 4.23
CA ARG A 334 -8.96 9.39 5.09
C ARG A 334 -9.30 8.10 4.37
N THR A 335 -9.06 6.98 5.04
CA THR A 335 -9.21 5.66 4.47
C THR A 335 -10.42 4.93 5.05
N THR A 336 -10.74 3.77 4.47
CA THR A 336 -11.79 2.88 4.93
C THR A 336 -11.35 1.94 6.05
N LEU A 337 -10.07 1.96 6.46
CA LEU A 337 -9.53 1.08 7.49
C LEU A 337 -10.28 1.25 8.81
N ASP A 338 -10.96 0.20 9.25
CA ASP A 338 -11.58 0.13 10.58
C ASP A 338 -10.50 -0.27 11.61
N PRO A 339 -10.16 0.61 12.58
CA PRO A 339 -9.06 0.34 13.51
C PRO A 339 -9.32 -0.87 14.42
N GLN A 340 -10.59 -1.20 14.71
CA GLN A 340 -10.98 -2.38 15.48
C GLN A 340 -10.79 -3.65 14.66
N ALA A 341 -11.26 -3.66 13.41
CA ALA A 341 -11.10 -4.77 12.49
C ALA A 341 -9.61 -5.04 12.20
N GLN A 342 -8.82 -3.99 11.94
CA GLN A 342 -7.37 -4.12 11.72
C GLN A 342 -6.64 -4.68 12.94
N LYS A 343 -6.97 -4.18 14.14
CA LYS A 343 -6.38 -4.67 15.40
C LYS A 343 -6.71 -6.14 15.61
N SER A 344 -7.96 -6.53 15.34
CA SER A 344 -8.41 -7.91 15.50
C SER A 344 -7.76 -8.86 14.49
N ALA A 345 -7.67 -8.46 13.23
CA ALA A 345 -6.98 -9.22 12.19
C ALA A 345 -5.51 -9.46 12.56
N GLN A 346 -4.79 -8.41 12.96
CA GLN A 346 -3.37 -8.51 13.32
C GLN A 346 -3.16 -9.35 14.58
N ARG A 347 -4.06 -9.26 15.57
CA ARG A 347 -4.02 -10.11 16.76
C ARG A 347 -4.19 -11.57 16.40
N SER A 348 -5.26 -11.90 15.67
CA SER A 348 -5.55 -13.26 15.25
C SER A 348 -4.40 -13.89 14.45
N ILE A 349 -3.82 -13.14 13.51
CA ILE A 349 -2.67 -13.59 12.72
C ILE A 349 -1.49 -13.94 13.64
N LYS A 350 -1.12 -13.06 14.58
CA LYS A 350 0.02 -13.25 15.49
C LYS A 350 -0.16 -14.42 16.47
N GLU A 351 -1.40 -14.70 16.86
CA GLU A 351 -1.72 -15.80 17.77
C GLU A 351 -1.59 -17.17 17.10
N HIS A 352 -1.79 -17.25 15.77
CA HIS A 352 -1.86 -18.53 15.06
C HIS A 352 -0.69 -18.81 14.10
N VAL A 353 -0.02 -17.77 13.57
CA VAL A 353 1.08 -17.95 12.62
C VAL A 353 2.21 -16.98 12.97
N TYR A 354 3.34 -17.51 13.37
CA TYR A 354 4.50 -16.70 13.74
C TYR A 354 5.24 -16.21 12.51
N LYS A 355 5.92 -15.07 12.64
CA LYS A 355 6.76 -14.54 11.55
C LYS A 355 7.90 -15.47 11.15
N SER A 356 8.30 -16.37 12.02
CA SER A 356 9.37 -17.37 11.84
C SER A 356 8.88 -18.68 11.27
N ASP A 357 7.56 -18.91 11.18
CA ASP A 357 7.02 -20.15 10.63
C ASP A 357 7.40 -20.30 9.15
N GLU A 358 7.53 -21.53 8.69
CA GLU A 358 7.86 -21.83 7.30
C GLU A 358 6.76 -21.38 6.32
N VAL A 359 5.52 -21.30 6.80
CA VAL A 359 4.38 -20.78 6.05
C VAL A 359 3.99 -19.39 6.54
N ALA A 360 3.29 -18.66 5.69
CA ALA A 360 2.71 -17.36 6.01
C ALA A 360 1.19 -17.45 6.02
N THR A 361 0.54 -16.43 6.59
CA THR A 361 -0.89 -16.20 6.44
C THR A 361 -1.15 -14.76 6.01
N ALA A 362 -2.20 -14.58 5.22
CA ALA A 362 -2.76 -13.28 4.87
C ALA A 362 -4.25 -13.27 5.16
N ALA A 363 -4.76 -12.14 5.64
CA ALA A 363 -6.15 -11.97 5.99
C ALA A 363 -6.67 -10.59 5.59
N THR A 364 -7.88 -10.54 5.05
CA THR A 364 -8.57 -9.30 4.65
C THR A 364 -10.02 -9.30 5.13
N ILE A 365 -10.55 -8.10 5.41
CA ILE A 365 -11.97 -7.89 5.73
C ILE A 365 -12.51 -6.81 4.80
N VAL A 366 -13.68 -7.06 4.21
CA VAL A 366 -14.41 -6.16 3.33
C VAL A 366 -15.84 -5.96 3.85
N GLN A 367 -16.40 -4.77 3.66
CA GLN A 367 -17.80 -4.49 4.01
C GLN A 367 -18.71 -4.81 2.83
N PRO A 368 -19.66 -5.77 2.98
CA PRO A 368 -20.64 -6.12 1.96
C PRO A 368 -21.46 -4.92 1.48
N GLY A 369 -21.78 -4.88 0.19
CA GLY A 369 -22.62 -3.84 -0.42
C GLY A 369 -21.96 -2.46 -0.53
N THR A 370 -20.70 -2.32 -0.13
CA THR A 370 -19.96 -1.04 -0.21
C THR A 370 -18.61 -1.15 -0.88
N GLY A 371 -17.98 -2.33 -0.88
CA GLY A 371 -16.62 -2.56 -1.33
C GLY A 371 -15.53 -1.99 -0.41
N LYS A 372 -15.85 -1.41 0.76
CA LYS A 372 -14.86 -0.85 1.67
C LYS A 372 -13.95 -1.93 2.23
N ILE A 373 -12.64 -1.76 2.07
CA ILE A 373 -11.63 -2.61 2.69
C ILE A 373 -11.44 -2.16 4.12
N LEU A 374 -11.84 -2.98 5.10
CA LEU A 374 -11.83 -2.63 6.52
C LEU A 374 -10.56 -3.05 7.23
N ALA A 375 -9.91 -4.13 6.78
CA ALA A 375 -8.66 -4.61 7.34
C ALA A 375 -7.84 -5.38 6.30
N MET A 376 -6.51 -5.33 6.48
CA MET A 376 -5.56 -6.07 5.66
C MET A 376 -4.31 -6.37 6.51
N GLY A 377 -3.97 -7.64 6.65
CA GLY A 377 -2.84 -8.05 7.46
C GLY A 377 -2.22 -9.35 7.00
N GLN A 378 -0.99 -9.59 7.42
CA GLN A 378 -0.27 -10.84 7.18
C GLN A 378 0.73 -11.13 8.29
N SER A 379 1.23 -12.39 8.36
CA SER A 379 2.17 -12.82 9.41
C SER A 379 3.60 -12.28 9.20
N ARG A 380 3.98 -11.95 7.98
CA ARG A 380 5.26 -11.30 7.69
C ARG A 380 5.11 -9.80 7.92
N PRO A 381 5.97 -9.15 8.75
CA PRO A 381 5.91 -7.72 8.97
C PRO A 381 6.20 -6.91 7.68
N TYR A 382 5.59 -5.73 7.55
CA TYR A 382 5.91 -4.80 6.48
C TYR A 382 7.26 -4.14 6.71
N GLY A 383 8.20 -4.34 5.80
CA GLY A 383 9.53 -3.75 5.88
C GLY A 383 10.50 -4.33 4.86
N VAL A 384 11.78 -3.98 5.00
CA VAL A 384 12.85 -4.35 4.08
C VAL A 384 13.93 -5.24 4.71
N ASP A 385 13.81 -5.54 6.00
CA ASP A 385 14.75 -6.40 6.70
C ASP A 385 14.37 -7.89 6.55
N ILE A 386 14.81 -8.47 5.43
CA ILE A 386 14.54 -9.88 5.08
C ILE A 386 15.05 -10.83 6.18
N LYS A 387 16.17 -10.49 6.85
CA LYS A 387 16.72 -11.35 7.93
C LYS A 387 15.78 -11.45 9.13
N ASN A 388 14.99 -10.41 9.37
CA ASN A 388 13.95 -10.38 10.40
C ASN A 388 12.57 -10.84 9.89
N GLY A 389 12.49 -11.43 8.70
CA GLY A 389 11.26 -11.93 8.10
C GLY A 389 10.33 -10.85 7.58
N GLU A 390 10.84 -9.63 7.34
CA GLU A 390 10.07 -8.54 6.76
C GLU A 390 9.92 -8.70 5.25
N THR A 391 8.85 -8.14 4.71
CA THR A 391 8.60 -8.08 3.27
C THR A 391 7.77 -6.85 2.91
N THR A 392 7.96 -6.36 1.69
CA THR A 392 7.06 -5.37 1.07
C THR A 392 6.00 -6.04 0.18
N LEU A 393 6.12 -7.35 -0.07
CA LEU A 393 5.15 -8.11 -0.85
C LEU A 393 3.83 -8.23 -0.07
N ASN A 394 2.76 -7.69 -0.63
CA ASN A 394 1.43 -7.74 -0.03
C ASN A 394 0.71 -9.04 -0.42
N LEU A 395 0.71 -10.03 0.47
CA LEU A 395 0.12 -11.35 0.21
C LEU A 395 -1.42 -11.32 0.06
N SER A 396 -2.05 -10.18 0.33
CA SER A 396 -3.51 -10.02 0.33
C SER A 396 -4.08 -9.55 -1.01
N VAL A 397 -3.26 -9.08 -1.95
CA VAL A 397 -3.72 -8.36 -3.16
C VAL A 397 -3.13 -8.95 -4.43
N ASN A 398 -3.67 -8.53 -5.58
CA ASN A 398 -3.20 -8.92 -6.90
C ASN A 398 -1.84 -8.28 -7.23
N ASP A 399 -1.17 -8.78 -8.27
CA ASP A 399 0.16 -8.34 -8.71
C ASP A 399 0.21 -6.84 -9.05
N ASP A 400 -0.79 -6.33 -9.76
CA ASP A 400 -0.90 -4.91 -10.12
C ASP A 400 -0.98 -3.95 -8.92
N MET A 401 -1.36 -4.48 -7.75
CA MET A 401 -1.47 -3.73 -6.49
C MET A 401 -0.33 -4.02 -5.49
N GLY A 402 0.78 -4.59 -5.97
CA GLY A 402 1.96 -4.88 -5.15
C GLY A 402 1.91 -6.22 -4.44
N GLY A 403 1.04 -7.11 -4.90
CA GLY A 403 0.96 -8.51 -4.48
C GLY A 403 1.83 -9.42 -5.33
N GLY A 404 1.54 -10.70 -5.28
CA GLY A 404 2.14 -11.74 -6.11
C GLY A 404 1.13 -12.36 -7.06
N MET A 405 1.53 -13.49 -7.64
CA MET A 405 0.71 -14.26 -8.60
C MET A 405 -0.57 -14.85 -7.99
N GLY A 406 -0.83 -14.63 -6.69
CA GLY A 406 -1.97 -15.19 -5.99
C GLY A 406 -1.78 -16.65 -5.55
N TYR A 407 -2.86 -17.24 -5.08
CA TYR A 407 -2.87 -18.61 -4.52
C TYR A 407 -4.12 -19.34 -4.96
N GLN A 408 -4.00 -20.64 -5.23
CA GLN A 408 -5.15 -21.46 -5.59
C GLN A 408 -6.15 -21.51 -4.43
N PRO A 409 -7.41 -21.08 -4.63
CA PRO A 409 -8.41 -21.02 -3.58
C PRO A 409 -8.97 -22.40 -3.19
N GLY A 410 -8.71 -23.42 -3.99
CA GLY A 410 -9.27 -24.74 -3.75
C GLY A 410 -10.81 -24.72 -3.67
N SER A 411 -11.36 -25.51 -2.81
CA SER A 411 -12.82 -25.65 -2.62
C SER A 411 -13.57 -24.36 -2.22
N THR A 412 -12.87 -23.24 -1.93
CA THR A 412 -13.58 -21.96 -1.73
C THR A 412 -14.14 -21.39 -3.05
N PHE A 413 -13.76 -21.96 -4.20
CA PHE A 413 -14.33 -21.57 -5.48
C PHE A 413 -15.71 -22.24 -5.75
N LYS A 414 -16.03 -23.35 -5.08
CA LYS A 414 -17.26 -24.11 -5.30
C LYS A 414 -18.57 -23.32 -5.14
N PRO A 415 -18.72 -22.38 -4.18
CA PRO A 415 -19.92 -21.55 -4.09
C PRO A 415 -20.17 -20.68 -5.32
N ILE A 416 -19.13 -20.30 -6.08
CA ILE A 416 -19.25 -19.56 -7.34
C ILE A 416 -19.83 -20.47 -8.42
N VAL A 417 -19.42 -21.75 -8.44
CA VAL A 417 -20.00 -22.76 -9.35
C VAL A 417 -21.47 -23.00 -9.02
N ALA A 418 -21.81 -23.16 -7.72
CA ALA A 418 -23.19 -23.30 -7.29
C ALA A 418 -24.05 -22.08 -7.64
N ALA A 419 -23.53 -20.86 -7.46
CA ALA A 419 -24.23 -19.64 -7.84
C ALA A 419 -24.49 -19.57 -9.35
N ALA A 420 -23.52 -19.96 -10.17
CA ALA A 420 -23.70 -20.06 -11.62
C ALA A 420 -24.77 -21.09 -11.99
N ALA A 421 -24.77 -22.25 -11.35
CA ALA A 421 -25.73 -23.31 -11.58
C ALA A 421 -27.17 -22.90 -11.19
N LEU A 422 -27.32 -22.23 -10.05
CA LEU A 422 -28.62 -21.71 -9.57
C LEU A 422 -29.17 -20.61 -10.51
N GLU A 423 -28.32 -19.72 -11.03
CA GLU A 423 -28.70 -18.70 -12.02
C GLU A 423 -29.04 -19.32 -13.39
N ASP A 424 -28.44 -20.45 -13.74
CA ASP A 424 -28.77 -21.24 -14.94
C ASP A 424 -30.05 -22.07 -14.77
N GLY A 425 -30.70 -22.00 -13.59
CA GLY A 425 -31.99 -22.65 -13.29
C GLY A 425 -31.88 -24.04 -12.64
N MET A 426 -30.67 -24.50 -12.27
CA MET A 426 -30.50 -25.75 -11.55
C MET A 426 -31.14 -25.67 -10.15
N PRO A 427 -32.00 -26.64 -9.76
CA PRO A 427 -32.60 -26.62 -8.43
C PRO A 427 -31.56 -26.96 -7.35
N ALA A 428 -31.66 -26.31 -6.18
CA ALA A 428 -30.73 -26.51 -5.07
C ALA A 428 -30.74 -27.93 -4.46
N ASN A 429 -31.75 -28.73 -4.78
CA ASN A 429 -31.87 -30.14 -4.37
C ASN A 429 -31.45 -31.11 -5.48
N LYS A 430 -30.76 -30.67 -6.52
CA LYS A 430 -30.20 -31.55 -7.57
C LYS A 430 -29.26 -32.58 -6.95
N VAL A 431 -29.51 -33.85 -7.28
CA VAL A 431 -28.72 -34.97 -6.79
C VAL A 431 -27.78 -35.48 -7.90
N TYR A 432 -26.54 -35.76 -7.52
CA TYR A 432 -25.59 -36.51 -8.35
C TYR A 432 -25.10 -37.76 -7.62
N SER A 433 -24.95 -38.84 -8.33
CA SER A 433 -24.16 -39.98 -7.86
C SER A 433 -22.69 -39.59 -7.90
N SER A 434 -22.08 -39.43 -6.72
CA SER A 434 -20.74 -38.91 -6.58
C SER A 434 -19.82 -40.01 -6.08
N PRO A 435 -19.09 -40.70 -6.97
CA PRO A 435 -18.11 -41.72 -6.58
C PRO A 435 -16.91 -41.09 -5.93
N TYR A 436 -16.12 -41.89 -5.20
CA TYR A 436 -14.86 -41.43 -4.62
C TYR A 436 -13.92 -40.85 -5.68
N GLN A 437 -13.78 -41.53 -6.82
CA GLN A 437 -12.91 -41.13 -7.94
C GLN A 437 -13.68 -41.22 -9.23
N MET A 438 -13.46 -40.25 -10.14
CA MET A 438 -14.01 -40.27 -11.50
C MET A 438 -13.08 -39.57 -12.47
N ALA A 439 -13.21 -39.85 -13.77
CA ALA A 439 -12.62 -39.02 -14.81
C ALA A 439 -13.36 -37.69 -14.92
N TYR A 440 -12.65 -36.63 -15.33
CA TYR A 440 -13.37 -35.42 -15.72
C TYR A 440 -14.33 -35.68 -16.85
N PRO A 441 -15.61 -35.29 -16.74
CA PRO A 441 -16.59 -35.43 -17.83
C PRO A 441 -16.08 -34.73 -19.10
N SER A 442 -16.38 -35.34 -20.26
CA SER A 442 -15.90 -34.86 -21.54
C SER A 442 -16.87 -35.26 -22.65
N PRO A 443 -17.22 -34.35 -23.59
CA PRO A 443 -16.80 -32.95 -23.66
C PRO A 443 -17.60 -32.03 -22.73
N VAL A 444 -16.99 -30.90 -22.28
CA VAL A 444 -17.65 -29.85 -21.48
C VAL A 444 -17.74 -28.57 -22.30
N SER A 445 -18.93 -27.95 -22.34
CA SER A 445 -19.13 -26.66 -23.03
C SER A 445 -18.30 -25.53 -22.42
N ALA A 446 -17.65 -24.73 -23.25
CA ALA A 446 -16.86 -23.57 -22.89
C ALA A 446 -17.40 -22.31 -23.57
N CYS A 447 -16.78 -21.15 -23.34
CA CYS A 447 -17.17 -19.92 -24.02
C CYS A 447 -16.92 -19.97 -25.54
N ASP A 448 -17.57 -19.07 -26.27
CA ASP A 448 -17.39 -18.89 -27.73
C ASP A 448 -17.67 -20.15 -28.56
N GLY A 449 -18.62 -20.98 -28.11
CA GLY A 449 -18.99 -22.24 -28.81
C GLY A 449 -17.91 -23.32 -28.76
N LYS A 450 -16.85 -23.12 -28.00
CA LYS A 450 -15.79 -24.10 -27.79
C LYS A 450 -16.22 -25.21 -26.85
N ARG A 451 -15.50 -26.31 -26.87
CA ARG A 451 -15.66 -27.43 -25.93
C ARG A 451 -14.29 -27.83 -25.39
N TRP A 452 -14.23 -28.06 -24.10
CA TRP A 452 -13.10 -28.73 -23.52
C TRP A 452 -13.24 -30.24 -23.70
N VAL A 453 -12.19 -30.89 -24.14
CA VAL A 453 -12.15 -32.33 -24.38
C VAL A 453 -11.02 -32.95 -23.60
N ASN A 454 -11.29 -34.03 -22.88
CA ASN A 454 -10.31 -34.85 -22.21
C ASN A 454 -9.82 -35.91 -23.19
N ASP A 455 -8.87 -35.57 -24.05
CA ASP A 455 -8.39 -36.35 -25.20
C ASP A 455 -7.08 -37.11 -24.93
N SER A 456 -6.56 -37.04 -23.70
CA SER A 456 -5.38 -37.80 -23.32
C SER A 456 -5.67 -39.30 -23.28
N GLY A 457 -4.76 -40.11 -23.77
CA GLY A 457 -4.88 -41.59 -23.70
C GLY A 457 -4.98 -42.14 -22.26
N ASN A 458 -4.71 -41.30 -21.27
CA ASN A 458 -4.96 -41.52 -19.85
C ASN A 458 -5.75 -40.30 -19.30
N PRO A 459 -7.10 -40.38 -19.30
CA PRO A 459 -7.92 -39.24 -18.92
C PRO A 459 -7.63 -38.81 -17.50
N ALA A 460 -7.44 -37.48 -17.29
CA ALA A 460 -7.27 -36.89 -15.97
C ALA A 460 -8.44 -37.29 -15.04
N LYS A 461 -8.12 -37.77 -13.88
CA LYS A 461 -9.06 -38.16 -12.83
C LYS A 461 -9.05 -37.17 -11.68
N LEU A 462 -10.14 -37.11 -10.97
CA LEU A 462 -10.28 -36.37 -9.72
C LEU A 462 -10.82 -37.31 -8.65
N GLU A 463 -10.56 -37.00 -7.40
CA GLU A 463 -11.06 -37.76 -6.25
C GLU A 463 -11.57 -36.82 -5.15
N ASN A 464 -12.43 -37.34 -4.28
CA ASN A 464 -12.84 -36.69 -3.05
C ASN A 464 -11.71 -36.79 -2.02
N GLU A 465 -11.77 -35.99 -0.93
CA GLU A 465 -10.70 -36.02 0.08
C GLU A 465 -10.58 -37.37 0.79
N ASN A 466 -11.72 -38.03 1.04
CA ASN A 466 -11.77 -39.31 1.73
C ASN A 466 -12.43 -40.38 0.87
N SER A 467 -11.92 -41.58 0.90
CA SER A 467 -12.47 -42.74 0.16
C SER A 467 -13.90 -43.10 0.61
N SER A 468 -14.30 -42.69 1.81
CA SER A 468 -15.68 -42.84 2.32
C SER A 468 -16.68 -41.82 1.79
N GLU A 469 -16.21 -40.78 1.09
CA GLU A 469 -17.08 -39.78 0.46
C GLU A 469 -17.62 -40.31 -0.88
N VAL A 470 -18.56 -41.26 -0.76
CA VAL A 470 -19.24 -41.90 -1.86
C VAL A 470 -20.74 -41.86 -1.61
N GLY A 471 -21.51 -41.62 -2.62
CA GLY A 471 -22.95 -41.72 -2.55
C GLY A 471 -23.70 -40.74 -3.41
N PRO A 472 -25.02 -40.80 -3.45
CA PRO A 472 -25.81 -39.69 -3.94
C PRO A 472 -25.71 -38.54 -2.93
N TYR A 473 -25.36 -37.34 -3.42
CA TYR A 473 -25.36 -36.10 -2.66
C TYR A 473 -26.25 -35.08 -3.36
N ASP A 474 -27.02 -34.32 -2.56
CA ASP A 474 -27.62 -33.07 -3.02
C ASP A 474 -26.65 -31.89 -2.83
N MET A 475 -27.03 -30.69 -3.28
CA MET A 475 -26.16 -29.50 -3.22
C MET A 475 -25.85 -29.11 -1.77
N LYS A 476 -26.80 -29.27 -0.83
CA LYS A 476 -26.60 -28.92 0.56
C LYS A 476 -25.52 -29.80 1.21
N GLU A 477 -25.70 -31.12 1.10
CA GLU A 477 -24.74 -32.05 1.69
C GLU A 477 -23.39 -32.02 1.00
N ALA A 478 -23.34 -31.93 -0.34
CA ALA A 478 -22.12 -31.81 -1.11
C ALA A 478 -21.33 -30.53 -0.78
N THR A 479 -22.03 -29.42 -0.50
CA THR A 479 -21.39 -28.17 -0.08
C THR A 479 -20.83 -28.29 1.33
N ALA A 480 -21.58 -28.82 2.27
CA ALA A 480 -21.17 -29.01 3.67
C ALA A 480 -19.93 -29.92 3.79
N LYS A 481 -19.91 -31.02 3.04
CA LYS A 481 -18.82 -32.01 2.99
C LYS A 481 -17.72 -31.64 1.96
N SER A 482 -17.95 -30.63 1.11
CA SER A 482 -17.01 -30.20 0.08
C SER A 482 -16.68 -31.24 -1.00
N VAL A 483 -17.66 -32.04 -1.44
CA VAL A 483 -17.50 -33.16 -2.36
C VAL A 483 -17.02 -32.69 -3.75
N ASN A 484 -15.83 -33.13 -4.20
CA ASN A 484 -15.23 -32.71 -5.46
C ASN A 484 -15.99 -33.23 -6.67
N THR A 485 -16.32 -34.53 -6.65
CA THR A 485 -16.99 -35.21 -7.76
C THR A 485 -18.40 -34.70 -8.02
N TYR A 486 -19.07 -34.14 -7.00
CA TYR A 486 -20.34 -33.42 -7.16
C TYR A 486 -20.19 -32.17 -8.00
N TYR A 487 -19.24 -31.30 -7.65
CA TYR A 487 -19.06 -29.98 -8.29
C TYR A 487 -18.51 -30.08 -9.72
N VAL A 488 -17.72 -31.11 -10.01
CA VAL A 488 -17.24 -31.35 -11.38
C VAL A 488 -18.36 -31.89 -12.30
N GLN A 489 -19.31 -32.65 -11.77
CA GLN A 489 -20.52 -33.02 -12.54
C GLN A 489 -21.41 -31.77 -12.75
N MET A 490 -21.56 -30.92 -11.75
CA MET A 490 -22.33 -29.66 -11.85
C MET A 490 -21.79 -28.74 -12.96
N ILE A 491 -20.47 -28.48 -12.98
CA ILE A 491 -19.88 -27.61 -14.04
C ILE A 491 -19.99 -28.25 -15.42
N SER A 492 -20.03 -29.58 -15.48
CA SER A 492 -20.22 -30.28 -16.77
C SER A 492 -21.61 -30.12 -17.32
N ASP A 493 -22.63 -30.11 -16.43
CA ASP A 493 -24.03 -29.93 -16.86
C ASP A 493 -24.29 -28.49 -17.35
N ILE A 494 -23.79 -27.47 -16.67
CA ILE A 494 -24.01 -26.05 -17.01
C ILE A 494 -22.96 -25.47 -17.97
N GLY A 495 -21.82 -26.15 -18.12
CA GLY A 495 -20.66 -25.65 -18.87
C GLY A 495 -19.74 -24.73 -18.08
N ILE A 496 -18.56 -24.50 -18.62
CA ILE A 496 -17.49 -23.68 -17.95
C ILE A 496 -17.79 -22.19 -18.06
N CYS A 497 -18.41 -21.76 -19.19
CA CYS A 497 -18.65 -20.34 -19.46
C CYS A 497 -19.56 -19.63 -18.44
N PRO A 498 -20.70 -20.20 -18.00
CA PRO A 498 -21.50 -19.61 -16.91
C PRO A 498 -20.69 -19.40 -15.64
N VAL A 499 -19.80 -20.32 -15.27
CA VAL A 499 -18.98 -20.26 -14.06
C VAL A 499 -17.93 -19.15 -14.16
N THR A 500 -17.19 -19.06 -15.26
CA THR A 500 -16.20 -17.99 -15.45
C THR A 500 -16.86 -16.61 -15.58
N THR A 501 -18.06 -16.56 -16.15
CA THR A 501 -18.88 -15.34 -16.22
C THR A 501 -19.35 -14.91 -14.81
N MET A 502 -19.80 -15.85 -13.98
CA MET A 502 -20.20 -15.57 -12.60
C MET A 502 -19.02 -15.08 -11.78
N ALA A 503 -17.86 -15.75 -11.85
CA ALA A 503 -16.64 -15.32 -11.21
C ALA A 503 -16.30 -13.86 -11.58
N LYS A 504 -16.34 -13.53 -12.87
CA LYS A 504 -16.09 -12.16 -13.36
C LYS A 504 -17.11 -11.15 -12.82
N LYS A 505 -18.42 -11.49 -12.82
CA LYS A 505 -19.46 -10.62 -12.25
C LYS A 505 -19.27 -10.36 -10.76
N MET A 506 -18.67 -11.30 -10.03
CA MET A 506 -18.33 -11.21 -8.62
C MET A 506 -16.92 -10.58 -8.39
N GLY A 507 -16.23 -10.12 -9.45
CA GLY A 507 -14.88 -9.59 -9.38
C GLY A 507 -13.83 -10.61 -8.98
N VAL A 508 -14.11 -11.91 -9.12
CA VAL A 508 -13.17 -12.99 -8.84
C VAL A 508 -12.39 -13.29 -10.12
N GLU A 509 -11.24 -12.64 -10.20
CA GLU A 509 -10.30 -12.72 -11.32
C GLU A 509 -8.96 -13.28 -10.86
N ARG A 510 -8.14 -13.75 -11.80
CA ARG A 510 -6.79 -14.22 -11.49
C ARG A 510 -5.93 -13.06 -10.98
N ALA A 511 -5.05 -13.37 -10.03
CA ALA A 511 -4.21 -12.35 -9.39
C ALA A 511 -3.15 -11.76 -10.33
N ASP A 512 -2.77 -12.46 -11.39
CA ASP A 512 -1.87 -12.01 -12.46
C ASP A 512 -2.54 -11.16 -13.54
N GLY A 513 -3.87 -10.97 -13.47
CA GLY A 513 -4.66 -10.21 -14.44
C GLY A 513 -5.03 -10.97 -15.71
N ASP A 514 -4.58 -12.21 -15.86
CA ASP A 514 -4.94 -13.06 -17.00
C ASP A 514 -6.40 -13.54 -16.92
N LYS A 515 -6.94 -13.96 -18.06
CA LYS A 515 -8.30 -14.50 -18.12
C LYS A 515 -8.38 -15.87 -17.45
N MET A 516 -9.51 -16.15 -16.79
CA MET A 516 -9.82 -17.48 -16.27
C MET A 516 -9.82 -18.49 -17.42
N PRO A 517 -9.04 -19.59 -17.33
CA PRO A 517 -8.99 -20.61 -18.38
C PRO A 517 -10.30 -21.39 -18.42
N GLN A 518 -10.64 -21.86 -19.61
CA GLN A 518 -11.86 -22.62 -19.87
C GLN A 518 -11.59 -24.12 -19.68
N VAL A 519 -11.43 -24.54 -18.41
CA VAL A 519 -11.16 -25.94 -18.01
C VAL A 519 -12.08 -26.33 -16.86
N PRO A 520 -12.61 -27.58 -16.81
CA PRO A 520 -13.55 -27.99 -15.76
C PRO A 520 -12.93 -28.06 -14.37
N SER A 521 -11.60 -28.17 -14.24
CA SER A 521 -10.89 -28.15 -12.95
C SER A 521 -11.04 -26.81 -12.21
N ILE A 522 -11.49 -25.74 -12.87
CA ILE A 522 -11.81 -24.47 -12.22
C ILE A 522 -12.87 -24.64 -11.13
N ALA A 523 -13.75 -25.65 -11.23
CA ALA A 523 -14.71 -25.97 -10.19
C ALA A 523 -14.06 -26.31 -8.84
N LEU A 524 -12.82 -26.75 -8.86
CA LEU A 524 -12.00 -27.09 -7.68
C LEU A 524 -11.04 -25.97 -7.28
N GLY A 525 -11.11 -24.78 -7.91
CA GLY A 525 -10.31 -23.63 -7.57
C GLY A 525 -8.83 -23.77 -7.92
N THR A 526 -8.54 -24.22 -9.14
CA THR A 526 -7.14 -24.43 -9.62
C THR A 526 -6.46 -23.16 -10.12
N GLN A 527 -7.14 -22.00 -10.09
CA GLN A 527 -6.59 -20.73 -10.59
C GLN A 527 -6.23 -19.80 -9.43
N GLU A 528 -5.09 -19.17 -9.52
CA GLU A 528 -4.53 -18.33 -8.46
C GLU A 528 -5.31 -17.02 -8.33
N VAL A 529 -5.77 -16.72 -7.11
CA VAL A 529 -6.51 -15.50 -6.74
C VAL A 529 -5.93 -14.90 -5.45
N SER A 530 -6.24 -13.64 -5.16
CA SER A 530 -5.79 -13.02 -3.91
C SER A 530 -6.85 -13.12 -2.79
N PRO A 531 -6.43 -13.04 -1.51
CA PRO A 531 -7.36 -12.98 -0.38
C PRO A 531 -8.37 -11.84 -0.47
N LEU A 532 -7.99 -10.66 -0.94
CA LEU A 532 -8.90 -9.54 -1.13
C LEU A 532 -9.97 -9.86 -2.18
N THR A 533 -9.56 -10.45 -3.30
CA THR A 533 -10.47 -10.88 -4.37
C THR A 533 -11.52 -11.86 -3.84
N MET A 534 -11.08 -12.86 -3.06
CA MET A 534 -12.00 -13.85 -2.48
C MET A 534 -12.91 -13.25 -1.39
N ALA A 535 -12.38 -12.39 -0.50
CA ALA A 535 -13.20 -11.72 0.51
C ALA A 535 -14.29 -10.86 -0.13
N ASN A 536 -13.95 -10.11 -1.19
CA ASN A 536 -14.88 -9.25 -1.90
C ASN A 536 -15.90 -10.05 -2.74
N GLY A 537 -15.45 -11.17 -3.34
CA GLY A 537 -16.36 -12.11 -4.02
C GLY A 537 -17.42 -12.66 -3.06
N TYR A 538 -17.03 -13.05 -1.85
CA TYR A 538 -17.97 -13.54 -0.83
C TYR A 538 -18.83 -12.42 -0.19
N ALA A 539 -18.34 -11.18 -0.16
CA ALA A 539 -19.14 -10.02 0.19
C ALA A 539 -20.35 -9.85 -0.74
N THR A 540 -20.27 -10.35 -1.98
CA THR A 540 -21.39 -10.36 -2.93
C THR A 540 -22.53 -11.28 -2.46
N PHE A 541 -22.22 -12.43 -1.86
CA PHE A 541 -23.25 -13.30 -1.26
C PHE A 541 -23.89 -12.62 -0.05
N ALA A 542 -23.06 -12.03 0.83
CA ALA A 542 -23.53 -11.33 2.04
C ALA A 542 -24.44 -10.13 1.72
N SER A 543 -24.19 -9.44 0.59
CA SER A 543 -24.98 -8.31 0.12
C SER A 543 -26.11 -8.69 -0.82
N ARG A 544 -26.58 -9.94 -0.76
CA ARG A 544 -27.69 -10.45 -1.57
C ARG A 544 -27.49 -10.25 -3.07
N GLY A 545 -26.30 -10.60 -3.56
CA GLY A 545 -25.94 -10.61 -4.98
C GLY A 545 -25.43 -9.29 -5.53
N MET A 546 -25.19 -8.27 -4.70
CA MET A 546 -24.59 -7.01 -5.12
C MET A 546 -23.07 -7.06 -5.00
N TYR A 547 -22.36 -7.05 -6.12
CA TYR A 547 -20.92 -6.84 -6.16
C TYR A 547 -20.58 -5.36 -6.15
N CYS A 548 -19.64 -4.94 -5.31
CA CYS A 548 -19.11 -3.58 -5.29
C CYS A 548 -17.59 -3.62 -5.44
N THR A 549 -17.01 -2.77 -6.31
CA THR A 549 -15.56 -2.71 -6.49
C THR A 549 -14.84 -2.30 -5.21
N PRO A 550 -13.69 -2.93 -4.87
CA PRO A 550 -12.96 -2.61 -3.64
C PRO A 550 -12.52 -1.17 -3.58
N VAL A 551 -12.66 -0.53 -2.42
CA VAL A 551 -12.24 0.84 -2.17
C VAL A 551 -11.53 0.96 -0.82
N ALA A 552 -10.41 1.72 -0.80
CA ALA A 552 -9.60 1.95 0.39
C ALA A 552 -9.57 3.41 0.85
N ILE A 553 -10.01 4.35 0.01
CA ILE A 553 -9.92 5.79 0.26
C ILE A 553 -11.32 6.38 0.30
N GLU A 554 -11.66 7.04 1.41
CA GLU A 554 -12.96 7.74 1.57
C GLU A 554 -12.88 9.20 1.11
N SER A 555 -11.79 9.88 1.44
CA SER A 555 -11.59 11.27 1.05
C SER A 555 -10.12 11.66 1.04
N VAL A 556 -9.79 12.60 0.18
CA VAL A 556 -8.46 13.22 0.11
C VAL A 556 -8.63 14.73 0.11
N SER A 557 -7.87 15.39 0.95
CA SER A 557 -7.73 16.83 0.90
C SER A 557 -6.27 17.21 0.82
N GLN A 558 -5.98 18.27 0.04
CA GLN A 558 -4.63 18.79 -0.14
C GLN A 558 -4.57 20.22 0.42
N ARG A 559 -3.50 20.52 1.14
CA ARG A 559 -3.22 21.88 1.59
C ARG A 559 -2.45 22.62 0.50
N VAL A 560 -3.02 23.74 0.02
CA VAL A 560 -2.39 24.62 -0.96
C VAL A 560 -2.35 26.03 -0.36
N GLY A 561 -1.18 26.40 0.20
CA GLY A 561 -1.08 27.60 1.04
C GLY A 561 -1.99 27.50 2.27
N ASP A 562 -2.81 28.51 2.49
CA ASP A 562 -3.77 28.54 3.60
C ASP A 562 -5.13 27.88 3.29
N ARG A 563 -5.30 27.40 2.08
CA ARG A 563 -6.56 26.77 1.63
C ARG A 563 -6.46 25.27 1.65
N LYS A 564 -7.59 24.61 2.00
CA LYS A 564 -7.77 23.17 1.89
C LYS A 564 -8.60 22.87 0.65
N LYS A 565 -8.05 22.09 -0.29
CA LYS A 565 -8.72 21.65 -1.52
C LYS A 565 -9.06 20.17 -1.38
N SER A 566 -10.30 19.78 -1.63
CA SER A 566 -10.68 18.38 -1.77
C SER A 566 -10.27 17.87 -3.15
N LEU A 567 -9.73 16.67 -3.20
CA LEU A 567 -9.45 15.93 -4.44
C LEU A 567 -10.55 14.88 -4.66
N GLU A 568 -10.80 14.57 -5.92
CA GLU A 568 -11.60 13.40 -6.27
C GLU A 568 -10.89 12.13 -5.84
N VAL A 569 -11.67 11.10 -5.50
CA VAL A 569 -11.18 9.80 -5.03
C VAL A 569 -11.89 8.69 -5.81
N PRO A 570 -11.26 7.49 -5.91
CA PRO A 570 -11.90 6.32 -6.47
C PRO A 570 -13.21 6.03 -5.72
N LYS A 571 -14.27 5.78 -6.47
CA LYS A 571 -15.60 5.43 -5.92
C LYS A 571 -15.86 3.96 -6.18
N SER A 572 -16.41 3.27 -5.20
CA SER A 572 -16.94 1.94 -5.42
C SER A 572 -18.13 2.00 -6.38
N THR A 573 -18.09 1.19 -7.42
CA THR A 573 -19.23 0.93 -8.30
C THR A 573 -19.84 -0.40 -7.97
N CYS A 574 -21.17 -0.42 -7.81
CA CYS A 574 -21.89 -1.63 -7.47
C CYS A 574 -22.74 -2.10 -8.65
N SER A 575 -22.76 -3.41 -8.89
CA SER A 575 -23.57 -4.07 -9.91
C SER A 575 -24.13 -5.38 -9.38
N ARG A 576 -25.28 -5.79 -9.89
CA ARG A 576 -25.88 -7.07 -9.52
C ARG A 576 -25.18 -8.22 -10.25
N ALA A 577 -24.52 -9.08 -9.50
CA ALA A 577 -23.85 -10.26 -10.04
C ALA A 577 -24.78 -11.45 -10.18
N MET A 578 -25.74 -11.59 -9.25
CA MET A 578 -26.74 -12.66 -9.20
C MET A 578 -28.05 -12.18 -8.57
N SER A 579 -29.11 -12.95 -8.71
CA SER A 579 -30.41 -12.69 -8.07
C SER A 579 -30.32 -12.79 -6.55
N GLU A 580 -31.19 -12.08 -5.82
CA GLU A 580 -31.28 -12.19 -4.36
C GLU A 580 -31.59 -13.61 -3.92
N LYS A 581 -32.48 -14.30 -4.66
CA LYS A 581 -32.82 -15.69 -4.41
C LYS A 581 -31.61 -16.61 -4.47
N THR A 582 -30.77 -16.45 -5.48
CA THR A 582 -29.53 -17.24 -5.61
C THR A 582 -28.59 -16.95 -4.43
N ALA A 583 -28.36 -15.67 -4.10
CA ALA A 583 -27.50 -15.30 -2.99
C ALA A 583 -28.02 -15.83 -1.65
N ASP A 584 -29.31 -15.71 -1.37
CA ASP A 584 -29.93 -16.22 -0.13
C ASP A 584 -29.85 -17.77 -0.08
N THR A 585 -29.99 -18.45 -1.23
CA THR A 585 -29.78 -19.91 -1.30
C THR A 585 -28.33 -20.28 -1.00
N ILE A 586 -27.35 -19.56 -1.56
CA ILE A 586 -25.91 -19.76 -1.25
C ILE A 586 -25.63 -19.48 0.23
N ASN A 587 -26.23 -18.44 0.82
CA ASN A 587 -26.11 -18.15 2.25
C ASN A 587 -26.58 -19.34 3.10
N THR A 588 -27.72 -19.95 2.77
CA THR A 588 -28.24 -21.12 3.45
C THR A 588 -27.31 -22.34 3.31
N LEU A 589 -26.78 -22.60 2.11
CA LEU A 589 -25.81 -23.66 1.88
C LEU A 589 -24.52 -23.47 2.69
N LEU A 590 -23.99 -22.23 2.74
CA LEU A 590 -22.73 -21.92 3.41
C LEU A 590 -22.86 -21.79 4.94
N LYS A 591 -24.05 -21.51 5.47
CA LYS A 591 -24.36 -21.68 6.90
C LYS A 591 -24.15 -23.14 7.32
N GLY A 592 -24.64 -24.10 6.56
CA GLY A 592 -24.45 -25.52 6.84
C GLY A 592 -22.99 -25.96 6.88
N VAL A 593 -22.11 -25.34 6.09
CA VAL A 593 -20.65 -25.60 6.17
C VAL A 593 -20.07 -25.22 7.52
N VAL A 594 -20.56 -24.12 8.12
CA VAL A 594 -20.08 -23.58 9.41
C VAL A 594 -20.79 -24.24 10.61
N GLU A 595 -22.05 -24.64 10.46
CA GLU A 595 -22.83 -25.28 11.52
C GLU A 595 -22.37 -26.72 11.72
N ASP A 596 -22.43 -27.55 10.69
CA ASP A 596 -22.19 -28.99 10.76
C ASP A 596 -21.14 -29.53 9.79
N GLY A 597 -20.57 -28.68 8.94
CA GLY A 597 -19.66 -29.07 7.88
C GLY A 597 -18.18 -28.88 8.22
N THR A 598 -17.37 -28.83 7.15
CA THR A 598 -15.91 -28.72 7.22
C THR A 598 -15.41 -27.42 7.86
N GLY A 599 -16.25 -26.40 8.01
CA GLY A 599 -15.96 -25.09 8.57
C GLY A 599 -16.39 -24.88 10.04
N SER A 600 -16.80 -25.91 10.76
CA SER A 600 -17.40 -25.78 12.11
C SER A 600 -16.50 -25.04 13.12
N LYS A 601 -15.17 -25.17 13.02
CA LYS A 601 -14.24 -24.43 13.88
C LYS A 601 -14.21 -22.92 13.63
N ALA A 602 -14.79 -22.43 12.53
CA ALA A 602 -14.90 -21.02 12.19
C ALA A 602 -16.18 -20.35 12.69
N GLY A 603 -17.14 -21.11 13.25
CA GLY A 603 -18.43 -20.59 13.74
C GLY A 603 -18.28 -19.47 14.78
N LEU A 604 -19.14 -18.45 14.68
CA LEU A 604 -19.17 -17.26 15.56
C LEU A 604 -20.14 -17.38 16.73
N GLY A 605 -20.54 -18.61 17.09
CA GLY A 605 -21.51 -18.88 18.18
C GLY A 605 -22.90 -18.41 17.81
N SER A 606 -23.47 -17.51 18.59
CA SER A 606 -24.83 -17.00 18.37
C SER A 606 -24.95 -16.01 17.20
N ARG A 607 -23.83 -15.53 16.63
CA ARG A 607 -23.86 -14.65 15.47
C ARG A 607 -23.90 -15.49 14.19
N PRO A 608 -24.92 -15.33 13.34
CA PRO A 608 -25.00 -16.05 12.08
C PRO A 608 -23.78 -15.80 11.21
N SER A 609 -23.20 -16.87 10.70
CA SER A 609 -22.06 -16.81 9.80
C SER A 609 -22.17 -17.90 8.75
N ALA A 610 -21.65 -17.61 7.58
CA ALA A 610 -21.59 -18.49 6.43
C ALA A 610 -20.16 -18.52 5.89
N GLY A 611 -19.71 -19.63 5.32
CA GLY A 611 -18.34 -19.69 4.83
C GLY A 611 -18.00 -21.01 4.16
N LYS A 612 -16.79 -21.08 3.61
CA LYS A 612 -16.28 -22.27 2.92
C LYS A 612 -14.80 -22.47 3.22
N THR A 613 -14.44 -23.70 3.51
CA THR A 613 -13.06 -24.16 3.58
C THR A 613 -12.50 -24.41 2.18
N GLY A 614 -11.22 -24.15 1.98
CA GLY A 614 -10.45 -24.51 0.81
C GLY A 614 -9.17 -25.22 1.20
N THR A 615 -8.82 -26.24 0.44
CA THR A 615 -7.56 -26.96 0.55
C THR A 615 -7.18 -27.34 -0.87
N THR A 616 -5.94 -27.09 -1.26
CA THR A 616 -5.43 -27.50 -2.56
C THR A 616 -4.89 -28.90 -2.50
N ASP A 617 -4.75 -29.53 -3.66
CA ASP A 617 -4.04 -30.81 -3.78
C ASP A 617 -2.66 -30.69 -3.11
N GLU A 618 -2.21 -31.78 -2.49
CA GLU A 618 -0.94 -31.80 -1.74
C GLU A 618 -0.83 -30.77 -0.57
N ARG A 619 -1.90 -29.99 -0.30
CA ARG A 619 -1.98 -29.01 0.79
C ARG A 619 -0.95 -27.89 0.70
N TYR A 620 -0.70 -27.38 -0.50
CA TYR A 620 0.17 -26.21 -0.69
C TYR A 620 -0.48 -24.90 -0.23
N ALA A 621 -1.81 -24.83 -0.21
CA ALA A 621 -2.59 -23.72 0.30
C ALA A 621 -3.81 -24.21 1.08
N ALA A 622 -4.10 -23.56 2.18
CA ALA A 622 -5.31 -23.74 2.97
C ALA A 622 -6.04 -22.41 3.14
N TRP A 623 -7.37 -22.45 3.01
CA TRP A 623 -8.20 -21.25 3.01
C TRP A 623 -9.41 -21.40 3.90
N PHE A 624 -9.85 -20.29 4.47
CA PHE A 624 -11.23 -20.10 4.92
C PHE A 624 -11.73 -18.74 4.42
N VAL A 625 -12.84 -18.74 3.72
CA VAL A 625 -13.54 -17.52 3.29
C VAL A 625 -14.94 -17.57 3.86
N GLY A 626 -15.28 -16.59 4.67
CA GLY A 626 -16.56 -16.55 5.34
C GLY A 626 -17.05 -15.13 5.57
N TYR A 627 -18.30 -15.01 5.98
CA TYR A 627 -18.96 -13.71 6.16
C TYR A 627 -20.12 -13.77 7.15
N THR A 628 -20.48 -12.60 7.61
CA THR A 628 -21.78 -12.26 8.20
C THR A 628 -22.44 -11.23 7.27
N PRO A 629 -23.71 -10.84 7.47
CA PRO A 629 -24.27 -9.73 6.69
C PRO A 629 -23.49 -8.41 6.80
N ASN A 630 -22.74 -8.21 7.90
CA ASN A 630 -21.99 -6.98 8.19
C ASN A 630 -20.58 -6.96 7.58
N MET A 631 -19.91 -8.10 7.51
CA MET A 631 -18.49 -8.18 7.10
C MET A 631 -18.21 -9.51 6.40
N ALA A 632 -17.35 -9.48 5.39
CA ALA A 632 -16.79 -10.65 4.73
C ALA A 632 -15.27 -10.68 4.91
N GLY A 633 -14.70 -11.86 5.17
CA GLY A 633 -13.26 -12.01 5.37
C GLY A 633 -12.70 -13.27 4.72
N ALA A 634 -11.48 -13.16 4.21
CA ALA A 634 -10.72 -14.29 3.68
C ALA A 634 -9.43 -14.45 4.47
N VAL A 635 -9.08 -15.70 4.76
CA VAL A 635 -7.80 -16.09 5.36
C VAL A 635 -7.16 -17.17 4.50
N TRP A 636 -5.92 -16.92 4.12
CA TRP A 636 -5.05 -17.87 3.43
C TRP A 636 -3.85 -18.24 4.30
N VAL A 637 -3.41 -19.50 4.22
CA VAL A 637 -2.19 -20.03 4.83
C VAL A 637 -1.45 -20.87 3.79
N GLY A 638 -0.14 -20.65 3.66
CA GLY A 638 0.73 -21.36 2.74
C GLY A 638 2.14 -20.78 2.67
N ASP A 639 2.99 -21.31 1.81
CA ASP A 639 4.31 -20.72 1.51
C ASP A 639 4.16 -19.74 0.34
N PRO A 640 4.46 -18.45 0.52
CA PRO A 640 4.29 -17.46 -0.54
C PRO A 640 5.30 -17.58 -1.67
N ALA A 641 6.39 -18.32 -1.49
CA ALA A 641 7.49 -18.41 -2.44
C ALA A 641 7.62 -19.78 -3.10
N HIS A 642 7.19 -20.85 -2.40
CA HIS A 642 7.41 -22.24 -2.85
C HIS A 642 6.14 -23.08 -2.66
N LYS A 643 6.00 -24.11 -3.46
CA LYS A 643 4.97 -25.15 -3.23
C LYS A 643 5.39 -26.03 -2.08
N ARG A 644 5.11 -25.58 -0.84
CA ARG A 644 5.40 -26.33 0.38
C ARG A 644 4.19 -27.13 0.83
N LYS A 645 4.35 -28.44 0.94
CA LYS A 645 3.31 -29.32 1.44
C LYS A 645 3.13 -29.11 2.95
N MET A 646 1.91 -28.75 3.38
CA MET A 646 1.58 -28.55 4.78
C MET A 646 1.10 -29.84 5.44
N SER A 647 2.03 -30.79 5.58
CA SER A 647 1.84 -32.06 6.30
C SER A 647 3.05 -32.31 7.19
N GLY A 648 2.81 -32.71 8.44
CA GLY A 648 3.88 -32.88 9.43
C GLY A 648 4.60 -31.58 9.79
N ILE A 649 3.87 -30.45 9.81
CA ILE A 649 4.41 -29.10 9.96
C ILE A 649 3.98 -28.47 11.29
N THR A 650 4.83 -27.58 11.82
CA THR A 650 4.50 -26.77 13.00
C THR A 650 4.14 -25.35 12.57
N ILE A 651 2.98 -24.84 12.98
CA ILE A 651 2.48 -23.50 12.70
C ILE A 651 2.00 -22.88 14.01
N GLY A 652 2.47 -21.68 14.34
CA GLY A 652 2.08 -20.99 15.57
C GLY A 652 2.43 -21.77 16.85
N GLY A 653 3.47 -22.61 16.79
CA GLY A 653 3.89 -23.47 17.90
C GLY A 653 3.07 -24.76 18.04
N GLN A 654 2.06 -25.00 17.19
CA GLN A 654 1.25 -26.22 17.19
C GLN A 654 1.63 -27.12 16.01
N SER A 655 1.78 -28.42 16.25
CA SER A 655 2.09 -29.42 15.22
C SER A 655 0.82 -29.96 14.56
N TYR A 656 0.84 -30.01 13.23
CA TYR A 656 -0.27 -30.50 12.40
C TYR A 656 0.19 -31.67 11.54
N GLY A 657 -0.50 -32.80 11.62
CA GLY A 657 -0.29 -33.94 10.73
C GLY A 657 -0.66 -33.62 9.28
N LYS A 658 -1.76 -32.90 9.08
CA LYS A 658 -2.25 -32.35 7.82
C LYS A 658 -2.94 -31.02 8.09
N VAL A 659 -2.75 -30.01 7.26
CA VAL A 659 -3.40 -28.71 7.40
C VAL A 659 -4.56 -28.59 6.40
N PHE A 660 -5.75 -28.36 6.94
CA PHE A 660 -6.97 -28.09 6.18
C PHE A 660 -7.50 -26.69 6.44
N GLY A 661 -8.35 -26.20 5.56
CA GLY A 661 -8.95 -24.87 5.68
C GLY A 661 -9.73 -24.64 6.99
N GLY A 662 -10.31 -25.70 7.57
CA GLY A 662 -11.01 -25.64 8.86
C GLY A 662 -10.08 -25.64 10.09
N GLU A 663 -8.81 -26.00 9.95
CA GLU A 663 -7.91 -26.22 11.11
C GLU A 663 -7.04 -25.03 11.49
N VAL A 664 -6.49 -24.30 10.52
CA VAL A 664 -5.68 -23.10 10.76
C VAL A 664 -6.40 -21.85 10.25
N PRO A 665 -6.79 -21.73 8.96
CA PRO A 665 -7.49 -20.55 8.48
C PRO A 665 -8.83 -20.27 9.16
N GLY A 666 -9.61 -21.33 9.45
CA GLY A 666 -10.92 -21.21 10.12
C GLY A 666 -10.83 -20.55 11.51
N PRO A 667 -10.02 -21.06 12.44
CA PRO A 667 -9.77 -20.42 13.74
C PRO A 667 -9.25 -18.99 13.64
N ILE A 668 -8.32 -18.70 12.69
CA ILE A 668 -7.84 -17.33 12.42
C ILE A 668 -9.02 -16.45 12.04
N TRP A 669 -9.86 -16.89 11.10
CA TRP A 669 -11.03 -16.15 10.66
C TRP A 669 -12.00 -15.90 11.82
N ARG A 670 -12.28 -16.91 12.65
CA ARG A 670 -13.16 -16.79 13.82
C ARG A 670 -12.67 -15.71 14.78
N VAL A 671 -11.41 -15.75 15.20
CA VAL A 671 -10.85 -14.77 16.14
C VAL A 671 -10.86 -13.37 15.51
N MET A 672 -10.48 -13.27 14.24
CA MET A 672 -10.48 -12.03 13.48
C MET A 672 -11.89 -11.41 13.42
N MET A 673 -12.88 -12.18 13.01
CA MET A 673 -14.24 -11.68 12.82
C MET A 673 -14.94 -11.41 14.15
N SER A 674 -14.74 -12.25 15.16
CA SER A 674 -15.30 -12.00 16.50
C SER A 674 -14.89 -10.65 17.06
N GLY A 675 -13.62 -10.31 16.99
CA GLY A 675 -13.16 -9.01 17.49
C GLY A 675 -13.50 -7.83 16.56
N ALA A 676 -13.56 -8.05 15.23
CA ALA A 676 -13.98 -7.01 14.29
C ALA A 676 -15.46 -6.64 14.44
N LEU A 677 -16.29 -7.61 14.85
CA LEU A 677 -17.74 -7.47 14.99
C LEU A 677 -18.18 -7.17 16.44
N GLU A 678 -17.24 -7.08 17.38
CA GLU A 678 -17.55 -6.72 18.77
C GLU A 678 -18.24 -5.35 18.84
N GLY A 679 -19.38 -5.28 19.52
CA GLY A 679 -20.20 -4.08 19.63
C GLY A 679 -21.01 -3.71 18.37
N LYS A 680 -20.91 -4.45 17.27
CA LYS A 680 -21.70 -4.22 16.07
C LYS A 680 -23.03 -5.02 16.14
N PRO A 681 -24.12 -4.53 15.54
CA PRO A 681 -25.42 -5.21 15.50
C PRO A 681 -25.30 -6.64 14.96
N VAL A 682 -26.14 -7.55 15.49
CA VAL A 682 -26.28 -8.91 14.95
C VAL A 682 -27.36 -8.89 13.88
N GLU A 683 -26.95 -8.99 12.63
CA GLU A 683 -27.86 -9.11 11.49
C GLU A 683 -28.06 -10.57 11.10
N GLN A 684 -29.24 -10.88 10.57
CA GLN A 684 -29.62 -12.22 10.13
C GLN A 684 -29.50 -12.34 8.61
N PHE A 685 -29.23 -13.57 8.15
CA PHE A 685 -29.43 -13.91 6.74
C PHE A 685 -30.89 -14.11 6.43
N ASN A 686 -31.27 -13.94 5.16
CA ASN A 686 -32.56 -14.40 4.67
C ASN A 686 -32.48 -15.91 4.42
N ASP A 687 -33.11 -16.71 5.28
CA ASP A 687 -33.09 -18.16 5.14
C ASP A 687 -34.02 -18.61 4.01
N VAL A 688 -33.55 -19.52 3.17
CA VAL A 688 -34.32 -20.17 2.10
C VAL A 688 -34.48 -21.64 2.45
N HIS A 689 -35.73 -22.12 2.45
CA HIS A 689 -35.96 -23.55 2.57
C HIS A 689 -35.47 -24.27 1.30
N ILE A 690 -34.50 -25.16 1.47
CA ILE A 690 -34.03 -26.07 0.43
C ILE A 690 -34.63 -27.44 0.69
N PRO A 691 -35.50 -27.94 -0.19
CA PRO A 691 -36.06 -29.28 -0.03
C PRO A 691 -34.96 -30.35 -0.05
N ASP A 692 -35.11 -31.41 0.75
CA ASP A 692 -34.18 -32.54 0.71
C ASP A 692 -34.22 -33.23 -0.67
N GLY A 693 -33.05 -33.36 -1.28
CA GLY A 693 -32.91 -34.03 -2.58
C GLY A 693 -32.95 -35.57 -2.47
N ILE A 694 -32.65 -36.09 -1.29
CA ILE A 694 -32.53 -37.53 -1.02
C ILE A 694 -33.58 -37.92 0.03
N ASN A 695 -34.56 -38.71 -0.37
CA ASN A 695 -35.63 -39.18 0.51
C ASN A 695 -35.15 -40.41 1.30
N ARG A 696 -34.39 -40.21 2.37
CA ARG A 696 -33.81 -41.28 3.21
C ARG A 696 -34.87 -42.07 3.99
N ASP A 697 -36.07 -41.54 4.16
CA ASP A 697 -37.15 -42.24 4.84
C ASP A 697 -37.83 -43.32 3.99
N ARG A 698 -37.71 -43.28 2.65
CA ARG A 698 -38.21 -44.33 1.76
C ARG A 698 -37.32 -45.57 1.72
N ASP A 699 -36.05 -45.46 1.96
CA ASP A 699 -35.12 -46.59 1.94
C ASP A 699 -35.12 -47.34 3.30
N LYS A 700 -35.42 -46.70 4.43
CA LYS A 700 -35.59 -47.36 5.70
C LYS A 700 -36.84 -48.29 5.72
N ASN A 701 -37.92 -47.90 5.03
CA ASN A 701 -39.12 -48.74 4.92
C ASN A 701 -39.01 -49.83 3.84
N ARG A 702 -37.95 -49.87 3.03
CA ARG A 702 -37.72 -50.94 2.05
C ARG A 702 -36.94 -52.10 2.62
N ASP A 703 -36.15 -51.91 3.66
CA ASP A 703 -35.44 -52.99 4.33
C ASP A 703 -36.29 -53.70 5.40
N ASP A 704 -37.38 -53.07 5.87
CA ASP A 704 -38.34 -53.69 6.84
C ASP A 704 -39.41 -54.55 6.15
N ASP A 705 -39.54 -54.52 4.80
CA ASP A 705 -40.56 -55.27 4.04
C ASP A 705 -40.00 -56.54 3.37
N ARG A 706 -38.80 -56.99 3.74
CA ARG A 706 -38.23 -58.26 3.29
C ARG A 706 -37.87 -59.13 4.47
N GLY A 707 -38.86 -59.77 5.06
CA GLY A 707 -38.60 -60.80 6.04
C GLY A 707 -39.80 -61.07 6.92
N ASP A 708 -40.73 -61.76 6.40
CA ASP A 708 -41.59 -62.72 7.17
C ASP A 708 -42.12 -63.77 6.20
N GLU A 709 -41.37 -64.84 6.03
CA GLU A 709 -41.87 -66.16 5.75
C GLU A 709 -41.04 -67.14 6.56
N ASP A 710 -41.70 -67.65 7.61
CA ASP A 710 -41.61 -68.94 8.28
C ASP A 710 -40.24 -69.64 8.40
N ASP A 711 -39.71 -69.82 9.66
CA ASP A 711 -39.76 -71.15 10.25
C ASP A 711 -39.44 -71.15 11.76
N ASN A 712 -40.29 -71.80 12.48
CA ASN A 712 -40.16 -72.24 13.87
C ASN A 712 -38.86 -73.04 14.10
N ASP A 713 -38.06 -72.73 15.09
CA ASP A 713 -37.82 -73.64 16.21
C ASP A 713 -36.85 -73.11 17.27
N ASN A 714 -37.43 -73.09 18.46
CA ASN A 714 -36.88 -73.40 19.78
C ASN A 714 -35.39 -73.19 20.15
N GLY A 715 -35.19 -72.46 21.23
CA GLY A 715 -34.12 -72.83 22.18
C GLY A 715 -33.16 -71.79 22.68
N GLY A 716 -33.57 -71.11 23.71
CA GLY A 716 -32.81 -71.09 24.98
C GLY A 716 -31.53 -70.29 25.15
N PHE A 717 -31.66 -69.30 25.96
CA PHE A 717 -30.84 -69.01 27.14
C PHE A 717 -29.46 -68.31 27.08
N ILE A 718 -29.46 -67.14 27.70
CA ILE A 718 -28.53 -66.55 28.69
C ILE A 718 -27.07 -66.22 28.27
N GLY A 719 -26.76 -64.99 28.48
CA GLY A 719 -25.73 -64.58 29.48
C GLY A 719 -24.36 -64.21 29.04
N GLY A 720 -24.02 -62.99 29.34
CA GLY A 720 -22.80 -62.76 30.08
C GLY A 720 -21.56 -62.25 29.34
N LEU A 721 -21.33 -60.99 29.49
CA LEU A 721 -20.14 -60.36 30.07
C LEU A 721 -18.72 -60.89 29.69
N VAL A 722 -17.86 -59.91 29.44
CA VAL A 722 -16.44 -59.81 29.83
C VAL A 722 -15.37 -60.24 28.80
N GLY A 723 -14.67 -59.24 28.36
CA GLY A 723 -13.23 -59.03 28.51
C GLY A 723 -12.25 -59.95 27.78
N GLY A 724 -11.25 -59.32 27.25
CA GLY A 724 -9.95 -59.96 27.15
C GLY A 724 -9.18 -59.80 25.84
N ASN A 725 -8.26 -58.94 25.91
CA ASN A 725 -6.92 -58.92 25.29
C ASN A 725 -6.44 -60.25 24.63
N ASN A 726 -5.87 -60.20 23.43
CA ASN A 726 -4.42 -60.42 23.19
C ASN A 726 -4.09 -60.69 21.72
N ASN A 727 -3.05 -60.02 21.30
CA ASN A 727 -1.86 -60.45 20.54
C ASN A 727 -1.95 -61.59 19.49
N GLY A 728 -1.41 -61.26 18.31
CA GLY A 728 -0.83 -62.28 17.42
C GLY A 728 -0.58 -61.74 16.01
N GLY A 729 0.61 -61.45 15.75
CA GLY A 729 1.44 -61.09 14.68
C GLY A 729 1.25 -61.85 13.36
N GLY A 730 1.58 -61.19 12.29
CA GLY A 730 1.74 -61.76 10.97
C GLY A 730 2.13 -60.68 9.98
N GLY A 731 3.42 -60.65 9.64
CA GLY A 731 4.01 -59.69 8.75
C GLY A 731 3.53 -59.90 7.30
N GLY A 732 3.36 -58.80 6.61
CA GLY A 732 3.19 -58.70 5.18
C GLY A 732 3.77 -57.36 4.71
N GLU A 733 4.85 -57.44 3.96
CA GLU A 733 5.52 -56.29 3.37
C GLU A 733 4.57 -55.41 2.53
N PRO A 734 4.72 -54.09 2.59
CA PRO A 734 3.92 -53.22 1.69
C PRO A 734 4.57 -53.11 0.31
N LEU A 735 3.81 -53.37 -0.70
CA LEU A 735 4.14 -53.09 -2.10
C LEU A 735 4.37 -51.61 -2.31
N PRO A 736 5.32 -51.20 -3.17
CA PRO A 736 5.67 -49.80 -3.38
C PRO A 736 4.54 -49.05 -4.12
N ALA A 737 4.27 -47.85 -3.63
CA ALA A 737 3.35 -46.91 -4.28
C ALA A 737 3.89 -46.49 -5.68
N PRO A 738 3.06 -46.38 -6.69
CA PRO A 738 3.49 -45.88 -8.01
C PRO A 738 3.83 -44.39 -7.91
N SER A 739 5.07 -44.06 -8.25
CA SER A 739 5.56 -42.72 -8.46
C SER A 739 4.97 -42.16 -9.74
N PHE A 740 4.16 -41.12 -9.65
CA PHE A 740 3.73 -40.34 -10.80
C PHE A 740 4.74 -39.22 -11.08
N SER A 741 5.50 -39.37 -12.15
CA SER A 741 6.25 -38.29 -12.77
C SER A 741 5.35 -37.55 -13.74
N ILE A 742 5.15 -36.27 -13.51
CA ILE A 742 4.54 -35.34 -14.48
C ILE A 742 5.58 -35.12 -15.58
N PRO A 743 5.20 -35.22 -16.88
CA PRO A 743 6.13 -34.93 -17.97
C PRO A 743 6.62 -33.49 -17.90
N GLU A 744 7.92 -33.29 -17.95
CA GLU A 744 8.64 -32.01 -18.05
C GLU A 744 8.38 -31.31 -19.40
N GLY A 745 7.17 -30.94 -19.70
CA GLY A 745 6.82 -30.28 -20.97
C GLY A 745 5.93 -29.07 -20.83
N PHE A 746 5.37 -28.81 -19.65
CA PHE A 746 4.32 -27.81 -19.49
C PHE A 746 4.79 -26.42 -19.08
N PHE A 747 6.10 -26.22 -18.86
CA PHE A 747 6.71 -24.94 -18.49
C PHE A 747 7.82 -24.54 -19.45
N ARG A 748 7.54 -24.43 -20.75
CA ARG A 748 8.38 -23.68 -21.69
C ARG A 748 7.59 -22.53 -22.28
N GLY A 749 7.64 -21.39 -21.62
CA GLY A 749 7.50 -20.10 -22.27
C GLY A 749 8.75 -19.85 -23.11
N GLN A 750 8.55 -19.52 -24.37
CA GLN A 750 9.59 -19.22 -25.34
C GLN A 750 10.42 -18.01 -24.88
N ASP A 751 11.69 -18.26 -24.57
CA ASP A 751 12.72 -17.25 -24.65
C ASP A 751 13.16 -17.14 -26.11
N ASN A 752 12.95 -15.99 -26.70
CA ASN A 752 13.61 -15.58 -27.93
C ASN A 752 14.34 -14.25 -27.72
N GLY A 753 15.64 -14.28 -27.93
CA GLY A 753 16.39 -13.14 -28.42
C GLY A 753 17.46 -12.56 -27.53
N GLY A 754 18.61 -13.07 -27.61
CA GLY A 754 19.96 -12.62 -27.87
C GLY A 754 20.35 -11.20 -27.49
N GLY A 755 21.52 -11.10 -26.87
CA GLY A 755 22.27 -9.86 -26.81
C GLY A 755 23.33 -9.84 -25.73
N ASN A 756 24.53 -10.18 -26.11
CA ASN A 756 25.83 -10.01 -25.45
C ASN A 756 26.01 -8.69 -24.66
N GLY A 757 26.77 -8.76 -23.57
CA GLY A 757 27.59 -7.60 -23.19
C GLY A 757 27.96 -7.50 -21.72
N ASN A 758 29.10 -8.07 -21.37
CA ASN A 758 30.14 -7.56 -20.44
C ASN A 758 29.83 -6.84 -19.14
N GLY A 759 30.30 -7.44 -18.08
CA GLY A 759 31.24 -7.04 -17.04
C GLY A 759 31.17 -5.64 -16.43
N GLY A 760 31.09 -5.62 -15.09
CA GLY A 760 31.37 -4.45 -14.28
C GLY A 760 30.99 -4.63 -12.82
N ARG A 761 31.92 -5.19 -12.02
CA ARG A 761 31.93 -5.00 -10.57
C ARG A 761 32.02 -3.52 -10.26
N PHE A 762 31.28 -3.05 -9.26
CA PHE A 762 31.78 -2.12 -8.21
C PHE A 762 30.72 -2.00 -7.08
N GLY A 763 31.15 -2.04 -5.89
CA GLY A 763 31.13 -1.72 -4.55
C GLY A 763 29.87 -1.25 -3.86
#